data_512996684efed06dde754f3dc46adcd2
#
_entry.id   512996684efed06dde754f3dc46adcd2
#
_cell.length_a   1.000
_cell.length_b   1.000
_cell.length_c   1.000
_cell.angle_alpha   90.00
_cell.angle_beta   90.00
_cell.angle_gamma   90.00
#
_symmetry.space_group_name_H-M   'P 1'
#
loop_
_entity.id
_entity.type
_entity.pdbx_description
1 polymer ?
#
loop_
_entity_poly.entity_id
_entity_poly.type
_entity_poly.pdbx_seq_one_letter_code
_entity_poly.pdbx_strand_id
1 'polypeptide(L)'
;VTVTGNDSLGVRRTLTVNGKSYDYFSLPAAVEAGLGDSSRLPYSMKVLLENMLRYEDGRSVKVEDVKAAASWNGEPGNDEIAFRPARVLLQDLTGVPAVVDLAAMREAMINMGGDPLKINPLTAVDLVIDHSVMVDNFGAASSFADNVKIEFERNKERYEFLRWGATAFKNFRVVPPGTGICHQVNLEYLAKVVWTEEEDGKTIAYPDTLVGTDSHTTMVNGLAALGWGVGGIEAEAAMLGQPISMLLPEVIGFKVTGALREGTTATDLVLTVTQMLRAKGVVSKFVEFYGPGLDNLSLPDRATIANMAPEYGATCGFFPIDKETLRYMTLTGREDQQIALVEAYAKAQDMWRDESSPDPVFTDTLELDISTVEASLAGPRRPQDRVPLSKAPEAFAEALPSWQGSKGEMAVAGADYTLKDGDVVIAAITSCTNTSNPDVLVGAGLVARNALAKGLKSKPWVKTSLAPGSQVVTDYLIEAGLQDDLNALGFNLVGYGCTTCIGNSGPLPDAVADAIDDGNLVVGAVLSGNRNFEGRVHQQVKANYLASPMLCVAYALAGSLNINITTDSLGDGADGNPVYLKDIWPTNKEIQDTVARAVKPEMFRNRYGNVSEGPAEWATMGTPDGNTYDWQESSTYVKLPNFFDGMQSEPAPIKDINGARVLLVLGDSVTTDHISPAGGIARTAPAGDYLLERQIRPDEFNSYGARRGNFEVMTRGTFANIRIRNEMVPGVEGGFTKHLPDGEEMSVYEASMKYQADGIPLVVFGGKEYGMGSSRDWAAKGPCLLGIRAAIVESFERIHRSNLIGMGIMP
;
A
#
# COMPACT_ATOMS: atom_id res chain seq x y z
N VAL A 1 -20.44 -10.91 -17.34
CA VAL A 1 -20.40 -9.45 -17.51
C VAL A 1 -19.86 -9.16 -18.88
N THR A 2 -20.47 -8.21 -19.59
CA THR A 2 -20.03 -7.80 -20.91
C THR A 2 -18.79 -6.92 -20.76
N VAL A 3 -17.66 -7.34 -21.34
CA VAL A 3 -16.40 -6.59 -21.29
C VAL A 3 -16.15 -5.82 -22.60
N THR A 4 -17.08 -5.92 -23.56
CA THR A 4 -16.99 -5.23 -24.85
C THR A 4 -18.20 -4.32 -25.06
N GLY A 5 -17.97 -3.19 -25.75
CA GLY A 5 -18.99 -2.22 -26.20
C GLY A 5 -19.45 -2.46 -27.64
N ASN A 6 -19.85 -1.36 -28.29
CA ASN A 6 -20.48 -1.40 -29.60
C ASN A 6 -19.51 -1.65 -30.78
N ASP A 7 -18.20 -1.43 -30.60
CA ASP A 7 -17.19 -1.41 -31.66
C ASP A 7 -17.60 -0.54 -32.87
N SER A 8 -18.11 0.67 -32.59
CA SER A 8 -18.61 1.58 -33.64
C SER A 8 -17.53 1.95 -34.67
N LEU A 9 -16.27 1.80 -34.33
CA LEU A 9 -15.13 2.08 -35.21
C LEU A 9 -14.64 0.85 -35.99
N GLY A 10 -15.18 -0.36 -35.72
CA GLY A 10 -14.81 -1.59 -36.39
C GLY A 10 -13.35 -2.01 -36.18
N VAL A 11 -12.83 -1.83 -34.97
CA VAL A 11 -11.40 -2.05 -34.62
C VAL A 11 -11.10 -3.43 -34.02
N ARG A 12 -12.14 -4.23 -33.79
CA ARG A 12 -11.97 -5.60 -33.27
C ARG A 12 -11.21 -6.47 -34.27
N ARG A 13 -10.22 -7.19 -33.78
CA ARG A 13 -9.35 -8.10 -34.57
C ARG A 13 -9.18 -9.40 -33.79
N THR A 14 -8.65 -10.44 -34.49
CA THR A 14 -8.34 -11.74 -33.89
C THR A 14 -6.84 -12.01 -33.98
N LEU A 15 -6.24 -12.39 -32.86
CA LEU A 15 -4.85 -12.80 -32.72
C LEU A 15 -4.81 -14.31 -32.45
N THR A 16 -3.96 -15.05 -33.17
CA THR A 16 -3.77 -16.48 -32.92
C THR A 16 -2.40 -16.72 -32.33
N VAL A 17 -2.34 -17.32 -31.13
CA VAL A 17 -1.10 -17.62 -30.41
C VAL A 17 -1.07 -19.10 -30.03
N ASN A 18 -0.11 -19.84 -30.53
CA ASN A 18 0.04 -21.29 -30.31
C ASN A 18 -1.26 -22.09 -30.57
N GLY A 19 -2.00 -21.70 -31.60
CA GLY A 19 -3.26 -22.36 -31.99
C GLY A 19 -4.51 -21.94 -31.23
N LYS A 20 -4.39 -21.06 -30.21
CA LYS A 20 -5.53 -20.46 -29.53
C LYS A 20 -5.81 -19.07 -30.09
N SER A 21 -7.09 -18.75 -30.34
CA SER A 21 -7.54 -17.47 -30.88
C SER A 21 -8.05 -16.55 -29.78
N TYR A 22 -7.68 -15.27 -29.90
CA TYR A 22 -8.08 -14.20 -28.99
C TYR A 22 -8.60 -13.02 -29.79
N ASP A 23 -9.80 -12.54 -29.48
CA ASP A 23 -10.29 -11.29 -30.02
C ASP A 23 -9.74 -10.12 -29.17
N TYR A 24 -9.43 -9.00 -29.80
CA TYR A 24 -8.93 -7.81 -29.13
C TYR A 24 -9.28 -6.51 -29.89
N PHE A 25 -9.22 -5.38 -29.25
CA PHE A 25 -9.49 -4.05 -29.82
C PHE A 25 -8.18 -3.39 -30.23
N SER A 26 -7.92 -3.35 -31.54
CA SER A 26 -6.61 -3.02 -32.11
C SER A 26 -6.37 -1.52 -32.19
N LEU A 27 -5.30 -1.03 -31.53
CA LEU A 27 -4.84 0.35 -31.65
C LEU A 27 -4.39 0.70 -33.08
N PRO A 28 -3.60 -0.15 -33.80
CA PRO A 28 -3.29 0.13 -35.19
C PRO A 28 -4.54 0.23 -36.08
N ALA A 29 -5.53 -0.63 -35.87
CA ALA A 29 -6.79 -0.53 -36.62
C ALA A 29 -7.56 0.75 -36.29
N ALA A 30 -7.46 1.27 -35.08
CA ALA A 30 -8.04 2.56 -34.69
C ALA A 30 -7.39 3.72 -35.44
N VAL A 31 -6.08 3.68 -35.66
CA VAL A 31 -5.35 4.65 -36.48
C VAL A 31 -5.84 4.58 -37.94
N GLU A 32 -5.99 3.37 -38.50
CA GLU A 32 -6.54 3.16 -39.84
C GLU A 32 -7.98 3.70 -39.96
N ALA A 33 -8.78 3.60 -38.91
CA ALA A 33 -10.13 4.16 -38.81
C ALA A 33 -10.20 5.66 -38.67
N GLY A 34 -9.05 6.35 -38.60
CA GLY A 34 -8.94 7.82 -38.59
C GLY A 34 -8.92 8.47 -37.20
N LEU A 35 -8.57 7.70 -36.14
CA LEU A 35 -8.42 8.24 -34.77
C LEU A 35 -7.14 9.03 -34.54
N GLY A 36 -6.25 9.18 -35.52
CA GLY A 36 -4.98 9.86 -35.37
C GLY A 36 -3.83 8.91 -35.05
N ASP A 37 -2.59 9.44 -35.03
CA ASP A 37 -1.38 8.62 -34.81
C ASP A 37 -1.16 8.41 -33.31
N SER A 38 -1.38 7.18 -32.85
CA SER A 38 -1.12 6.76 -31.46
C SER A 38 0.29 6.22 -31.23
N SER A 39 1.17 6.20 -32.24
CA SER A 39 2.48 5.56 -32.16
C SER A 39 3.37 6.14 -31.04
N ARG A 40 3.27 7.44 -30.82
CA ARG A 40 4.04 8.18 -29.82
C ARG A 40 3.29 8.50 -28.52
N LEU A 41 2.10 7.95 -28.33
CA LEU A 41 1.43 8.02 -27.03
C LEU A 41 2.28 7.29 -25.96
N PRO A 42 2.34 7.79 -24.71
CA PRO A 42 2.85 7.01 -23.59
C PRO A 42 2.17 5.64 -23.52
N TYR A 43 2.90 4.62 -23.09
CA TYR A 43 2.33 3.26 -23.00
C TYR A 43 1.14 3.20 -22.04
N SER A 44 1.17 3.94 -20.94
CA SER A 44 0.04 4.09 -20.01
C SER A 44 -1.19 4.69 -20.71
N MET A 45 -1.01 5.65 -21.61
CA MET A 45 -2.10 6.23 -22.41
C MET A 45 -2.64 5.25 -23.46
N LYS A 46 -1.78 4.41 -24.03
CA LYS A 46 -2.24 3.32 -24.94
C LYS A 46 -3.14 2.32 -24.21
N VAL A 47 -2.83 2.00 -22.93
CA VAL A 47 -3.69 1.16 -22.10
C VAL A 47 -5.05 1.81 -21.87
N LEU A 48 -5.10 3.11 -21.54
CA LEU A 48 -6.36 3.84 -21.36
C LEU A 48 -7.15 3.90 -22.67
N LEU A 49 -6.49 4.16 -23.80
CA LEU A 49 -7.13 4.21 -25.11
C LEU A 49 -7.75 2.86 -25.49
N GLU A 50 -7.05 1.74 -25.26
CA GLU A 50 -7.60 0.41 -25.46
C GLU A 50 -8.85 0.18 -24.60
N ASN A 51 -8.78 0.56 -23.32
CA ASN A 51 -9.91 0.43 -22.41
C ASN A 51 -11.16 1.17 -22.93
N MET A 52 -10.98 2.40 -23.40
CA MET A 52 -12.05 3.21 -23.96
C MET A 52 -12.60 2.63 -25.27
N LEU A 53 -11.72 2.16 -26.17
CA LEU A 53 -12.13 1.50 -27.42
C LEU A 53 -13.00 0.26 -27.13
N ARG A 54 -12.60 -0.53 -26.17
CA ARG A 54 -13.26 -1.78 -25.80
C ARG A 54 -14.61 -1.56 -25.12
N TYR A 55 -14.74 -0.48 -24.32
CA TYR A 55 -15.98 -0.15 -23.59
C TYR A 55 -16.82 0.95 -24.26
N GLU A 56 -16.53 1.32 -25.51
CA GLU A 56 -17.32 2.30 -26.25
C GLU A 56 -18.79 1.81 -26.38
N ASP A 57 -19.69 2.46 -25.64
CA ASP A 57 -21.12 2.10 -25.53
C ASP A 57 -22.06 3.24 -25.96
N GLY A 58 -21.50 4.36 -26.40
CA GLY A 58 -22.22 5.59 -26.77
C GLY A 58 -22.88 6.32 -25.58
N ARG A 59 -22.66 5.86 -24.35
CA ARG A 59 -23.24 6.41 -23.11
C ARG A 59 -22.17 6.82 -22.12
N SER A 60 -21.46 5.85 -21.51
CA SER A 60 -20.39 6.09 -20.57
C SER A 60 -19.07 6.38 -21.28
N VAL A 61 -18.84 5.77 -22.42
CA VAL A 61 -17.72 6.06 -23.32
C VAL A 61 -18.29 6.30 -24.72
N LYS A 62 -18.06 7.51 -25.25
CA LYS A 62 -18.48 7.90 -26.58
C LYS A 62 -17.30 7.88 -27.56
N VAL A 63 -17.57 7.84 -28.86
CA VAL A 63 -16.53 7.93 -29.87
C VAL A 63 -15.72 9.24 -29.76
N GLU A 64 -16.35 10.33 -29.33
CA GLU A 64 -15.70 11.62 -29.09
C GLU A 64 -14.65 11.52 -27.96
N ASP A 65 -14.95 10.80 -26.88
CA ASP A 65 -14.03 10.60 -25.75
C ASP A 65 -12.80 9.77 -26.20
N VAL A 66 -13.04 8.74 -27.01
CA VAL A 66 -11.98 7.93 -27.64
C VAL A 66 -11.08 8.80 -28.54
N LYS A 67 -11.67 9.69 -29.35
CA LYS A 67 -10.93 10.62 -30.20
C LYS A 67 -10.09 11.61 -29.38
N ALA A 68 -10.62 12.12 -28.29
CA ALA A 68 -9.90 13.00 -27.37
C ALA A 68 -8.65 12.28 -26.80
N ALA A 69 -8.81 11.04 -26.31
CA ALA A 69 -7.70 10.25 -25.81
C ALA A 69 -6.66 9.91 -26.89
N ALA A 70 -7.09 9.58 -28.12
CA ALA A 70 -6.20 9.28 -29.23
C ALA A 70 -5.41 10.52 -29.73
N SER A 71 -5.98 11.70 -29.60
CA SER A 71 -5.34 12.96 -29.99
C SER A 71 -4.55 13.63 -28.87
N TRP A 72 -4.39 12.96 -27.72
CA TRP A 72 -3.60 13.48 -26.60
C TRP A 72 -2.15 13.76 -27.05
N ASN A 73 -1.64 14.94 -26.75
CA ASN A 73 -0.36 15.44 -27.25
C ASN A 73 0.58 15.95 -26.13
N GLY A 74 0.28 15.59 -24.87
CA GLY A 74 1.03 16.06 -23.70
C GLY A 74 0.45 17.30 -23.04
N GLU A 75 -0.46 18.01 -23.68
CA GLU A 75 -1.11 19.17 -23.06
C GLU A 75 -2.22 18.71 -22.09
N PRO A 76 -2.31 19.34 -20.90
CA PRO A 76 -3.40 19.05 -19.97
C PRO A 76 -4.76 19.39 -20.61
N GLY A 77 -5.68 18.45 -20.56
CA GLY A 77 -7.07 18.64 -21.03
C GLY A 77 -8.05 18.62 -19.86
N ASN A 78 -9.27 19.10 -20.15
CA ASN A 78 -10.40 19.00 -19.22
C ASN A 78 -11.33 17.82 -19.59
N ASP A 79 -10.90 16.97 -20.52
CA ASP A 79 -11.71 15.86 -20.99
C ASP A 79 -11.76 14.78 -19.92
N GLU A 80 -12.97 14.44 -19.50
CA GLU A 80 -13.26 13.38 -18.53
C GLU A 80 -13.45 12.05 -19.25
N ILE A 81 -12.83 11.00 -18.73
CA ILE A 81 -12.94 9.65 -19.28
C ILE A 81 -13.51 8.69 -18.22
N ALA A 82 -14.17 7.66 -18.70
CA ALA A 82 -14.71 6.56 -17.91
C ALA A 82 -13.82 5.32 -18.05
N PHE A 83 -13.10 4.96 -17.01
CA PHE A 83 -12.17 3.84 -16.96
C PHE A 83 -12.77 2.65 -16.20
N ARG A 84 -12.66 1.44 -16.73
CA ARG A 84 -13.09 0.20 -16.07
C ARG A 84 -11.89 -0.74 -15.89
N PRO A 85 -11.43 -0.96 -14.64
CA PRO A 85 -10.32 -1.89 -14.39
C PRO A 85 -10.74 -3.35 -14.70
N ALA A 86 -9.80 -4.17 -15.13
CA ALA A 86 -10.03 -5.60 -15.34
C ALA A 86 -10.31 -6.34 -14.02
N ARG A 87 -9.77 -5.84 -12.91
CA ARG A 87 -9.93 -6.47 -11.59
C ARG A 87 -9.73 -5.47 -10.45
N VAL A 88 -10.13 -5.88 -9.25
CA VAL A 88 -9.96 -5.12 -8.01
C VAL A 88 -9.12 -5.93 -7.03
N LEU A 89 -8.11 -5.29 -6.42
CA LEU A 89 -7.25 -5.89 -5.41
C LEU A 89 -7.56 -5.26 -4.04
N LEU A 90 -7.87 -6.10 -3.07
CA LEU A 90 -8.14 -5.66 -1.70
C LEU A 90 -7.08 -6.21 -0.75
N GLN A 91 -6.65 -5.41 0.21
CA GLN A 91 -6.00 -5.91 1.42
C GLN A 91 -7.02 -6.00 2.56
N ASP A 92 -6.76 -6.77 3.60
CA ASP A 92 -7.81 -7.12 4.56
C ASP A 92 -8.30 -5.96 5.45
N LEU A 93 -7.45 -5.02 5.86
CA LEU A 93 -7.89 -3.93 6.74
C LEU A 93 -8.79 -2.89 6.05
N THR A 94 -8.69 -2.75 4.73
CA THR A 94 -9.53 -1.85 3.92
C THR A 94 -10.55 -2.61 3.07
N GLY A 95 -10.29 -3.89 2.80
CA GLY A 95 -11.19 -4.76 2.06
C GLY A 95 -12.34 -5.31 2.90
N VAL A 96 -12.12 -5.60 4.19
CA VAL A 96 -13.21 -6.05 5.08
C VAL A 96 -14.38 -5.07 5.10
N PRO A 97 -14.19 -3.74 5.27
CA PRO A 97 -15.30 -2.80 5.17
C PRO A 97 -16.07 -2.87 3.85
N ALA A 98 -15.37 -3.01 2.73
CA ALA A 98 -16.00 -3.14 1.41
C ALA A 98 -16.87 -4.41 1.32
N VAL A 99 -16.39 -5.53 1.85
CA VAL A 99 -17.18 -6.78 1.92
C VAL A 99 -18.36 -6.65 2.90
N VAL A 100 -18.18 -5.92 4.02
CA VAL A 100 -19.27 -5.58 4.95
C VAL A 100 -20.36 -4.78 4.25
N ASP A 101 -19.97 -3.80 3.43
CA ASP A 101 -20.94 -3.01 2.67
C ASP A 101 -21.69 -3.86 1.63
N LEU A 102 -21.00 -4.73 0.88
CA LEU A 102 -21.67 -5.68 -0.03
C LEU A 102 -22.66 -6.59 0.70
N ALA A 103 -22.30 -7.08 1.89
CA ALA A 103 -23.20 -7.88 2.73
C ALA A 103 -24.41 -7.06 3.19
N ALA A 104 -24.19 -5.81 3.63
CA ALA A 104 -25.27 -4.89 4.02
C ALA A 104 -26.17 -4.50 2.84
N MET A 105 -25.63 -4.35 1.63
CA MET A 105 -26.42 -4.13 0.42
C MET A 105 -27.37 -5.32 0.14
N ARG A 106 -26.97 -6.57 0.43
CA ARG A 106 -27.86 -7.72 0.32
C ARG A 106 -29.04 -7.62 1.30
N GLU A 107 -28.80 -7.20 2.54
CA GLU A 107 -29.87 -6.93 3.50
C GLU A 107 -30.80 -5.79 3.02
N ALA A 108 -30.24 -4.70 2.52
CA ALA A 108 -31.02 -3.60 1.96
C ALA A 108 -31.89 -4.06 0.77
N MET A 109 -31.35 -4.93 -0.10
CA MET A 109 -32.12 -5.53 -1.21
C MET A 109 -33.32 -6.34 -0.71
N ILE A 110 -33.15 -7.15 0.34
CA ILE A 110 -34.24 -7.91 0.94
C ILE A 110 -35.29 -6.95 1.53
N ASN A 111 -34.85 -5.94 2.27
CA ASN A 111 -35.76 -4.96 2.90
C ASN A 111 -36.58 -4.18 1.86
N MET A 112 -36.05 -3.99 0.65
CA MET A 112 -36.75 -3.39 -0.48
C MET A 112 -37.54 -4.41 -1.33
N GLY A 113 -37.55 -5.69 -0.95
CA GLY A 113 -38.25 -6.76 -1.68
C GLY A 113 -37.53 -7.25 -2.94
N GLY A 114 -36.22 -6.96 -3.08
CA GLY A 114 -35.39 -7.38 -4.17
C GLY A 114 -34.66 -8.72 -3.93
N ASP A 115 -33.98 -9.20 -4.96
CA ASP A 115 -33.17 -10.41 -4.88
C ASP A 115 -31.73 -10.07 -4.40
N PRO A 116 -31.30 -10.54 -3.20
CA PRO A 116 -29.96 -10.26 -2.66
C PRO A 116 -28.83 -10.81 -3.55
N LEU A 117 -29.08 -11.85 -4.36
CA LEU A 117 -28.08 -12.43 -5.24
C LEU A 117 -27.70 -11.53 -6.43
N LYS A 118 -28.42 -10.45 -6.67
CA LYS A 118 -28.02 -9.39 -7.61
C LYS A 118 -26.79 -8.61 -7.12
N ILE A 119 -26.55 -8.59 -5.81
CA ILE A 119 -25.37 -7.96 -5.23
C ILE A 119 -24.21 -8.96 -5.26
N ASN A 120 -23.41 -8.87 -6.28
CA ASN A 120 -22.16 -9.61 -6.49
C ASN A 120 -21.16 -8.74 -7.22
N PRO A 121 -19.86 -8.91 -6.99
CA PRO A 121 -18.85 -8.32 -7.85
C PRO A 121 -19.04 -8.71 -9.31
N LEU A 122 -19.12 -7.71 -10.18
CA LEU A 122 -19.18 -7.86 -11.63
C LEU A 122 -17.77 -7.90 -12.24
N THR A 123 -16.80 -7.34 -11.54
CA THR A 123 -15.37 -7.38 -11.85
C THR A 123 -14.70 -8.42 -10.97
N ALA A 124 -13.63 -9.07 -11.43
CA ALA A 124 -12.87 -10.01 -10.61
C ALA A 124 -12.25 -9.31 -9.40
N VAL A 125 -12.37 -9.91 -8.22
CA VAL A 125 -11.85 -9.35 -6.97
C VAL A 125 -10.97 -10.37 -6.27
N ASP A 126 -9.75 -9.95 -5.92
CA ASP A 126 -8.84 -10.68 -5.06
C ASP A 126 -8.65 -9.90 -3.75
N LEU A 127 -8.96 -10.53 -2.62
CA LEU A 127 -8.65 -10.00 -1.29
C LEU A 127 -7.50 -10.82 -0.69
N VAL A 128 -6.41 -10.15 -0.32
CA VAL A 128 -5.26 -10.77 0.32
C VAL A 128 -5.24 -10.38 1.79
N ILE A 129 -5.17 -11.37 2.68
CA ILE A 129 -5.04 -11.15 4.13
C ILE A 129 -3.55 -10.99 4.45
N ASP A 130 -3.12 -9.75 4.70
CA ASP A 130 -1.70 -9.42 4.80
C ASP A 130 -1.35 -8.31 5.81
N HIS A 131 -2.36 -7.64 6.39
CA HIS A 131 -2.17 -6.49 7.28
C HIS A 131 -2.51 -6.79 8.75
N SER A 132 -2.78 -8.04 9.11
CA SER A 132 -3.24 -8.43 10.45
C SER A 132 -2.14 -8.95 11.36
N VAL A 133 -1.00 -9.33 10.80
CA VAL A 133 0.15 -9.83 11.57
C VAL A 133 0.85 -8.70 12.33
N MET A 134 1.16 -8.92 13.60
CA MET A 134 1.96 -8.01 14.44
C MET A 134 3.23 -8.72 14.90
N VAL A 135 4.30 -7.94 15.10
CA VAL A 135 5.59 -8.45 15.60
C VAL A 135 5.57 -8.45 17.13
N ASP A 136 4.70 -9.27 17.73
CA ASP A 136 4.64 -9.45 19.19
C ASP A 136 5.88 -10.21 19.68
N ASN A 137 6.26 -11.27 18.98
CA ASN A 137 7.43 -12.10 19.27
C ASN A 137 8.52 -11.90 18.19
N PHE A 138 9.77 -11.80 18.59
CA PHE A 138 10.91 -11.59 17.72
C PHE A 138 12.20 -12.21 18.26
N GLY A 139 13.24 -12.32 17.43
CA GLY A 139 14.58 -12.74 17.82
C GLY A 139 14.68 -14.22 18.23
N ALA A 140 13.68 -15.05 17.98
CA ALA A 140 13.67 -16.47 18.31
C ALA A 140 13.10 -17.31 17.15
N ALA A 141 13.50 -18.58 17.09
CA ALA A 141 13.03 -19.52 16.06
C ALA A 141 11.52 -19.77 16.14
N SER A 142 10.88 -19.61 17.31
CA SER A 142 9.44 -19.75 17.50
C SER A 142 8.64 -18.52 17.11
N SER A 143 9.29 -17.35 16.90
CA SER A 143 8.61 -16.06 16.73
C SER A 143 7.51 -16.09 15.66
N PHE A 144 7.76 -16.73 14.52
CA PHE A 144 6.77 -16.84 13.45
C PHE A 144 5.53 -17.62 13.90
N ALA A 145 5.71 -18.81 14.49
CA ALA A 145 4.59 -19.65 14.92
C ALA A 145 3.77 -18.98 16.03
N ASP A 146 4.44 -18.31 16.98
CA ASP A 146 3.80 -17.60 18.08
C ASP A 146 2.99 -16.40 17.55
N ASN A 147 3.53 -15.64 16.63
CA ASN A 147 2.82 -14.50 16.01
C ASN A 147 1.63 -14.95 15.18
N VAL A 148 1.74 -16.02 14.38
CA VAL A 148 0.61 -16.60 13.62
C VAL A 148 -0.52 -17.02 14.54
N LYS A 149 -0.21 -17.69 15.65
CA LYS A 149 -1.23 -18.08 16.63
C LYS A 149 -1.98 -16.86 17.19
N ILE A 150 -1.25 -15.83 17.60
CA ILE A 150 -1.84 -14.58 18.11
C ILE A 150 -2.68 -13.89 17.04
N GLU A 151 -2.19 -13.85 15.79
CA GLU A 151 -2.92 -13.27 14.66
C GLU A 151 -4.30 -13.92 14.47
N PHE A 152 -4.34 -15.27 14.44
CA PHE A 152 -5.60 -16.01 14.31
C PHE A 152 -6.53 -15.83 15.51
N GLU A 153 -6.02 -15.84 16.73
CA GLU A 153 -6.80 -15.61 17.94
C GLU A 153 -7.44 -14.21 17.92
N ARG A 154 -6.66 -13.17 17.60
CA ARG A 154 -7.13 -11.77 17.55
C ARG A 154 -8.14 -11.48 16.43
N ASN A 155 -8.02 -12.16 15.30
CA ASN A 155 -8.77 -11.80 14.08
C ASN A 155 -9.82 -12.84 13.68
N LYS A 156 -10.13 -13.81 14.55
CA LYS A 156 -11.00 -14.94 14.26
C LYS A 156 -12.34 -14.54 13.64
N GLU A 157 -13.07 -13.61 14.25
CA GLU A 157 -14.38 -13.14 13.75
C GLU A 157 -14.27 -12.56 12.34
N ARG A 158 -13.21 -11.77 12.08
CA ARG A 158 -12.96 -11.13 10.78
C ARG A 158 -12.61 -12.16 9.71
N TYR A 159 -11.86 -13.19 10.08
CA TYR A 159 -11.46 -14.27 9.18
C TYR A 159 -12.63 -15.20 8.84
N GLU A 160 -13.48 -15.52 9.78
CA GLU A 160 -14.73 -16.26 9.55
C GLU A 160 -15.66 -15.49 8.60
N PHE A 161 -15.76 -14.17 8.77
CA PHE A 161 -16.51 -13.30 7.86
C PHE A 161 -15.93 -13.33 6.43
N LEU A 162 -14.62 -13.24 6.26
CA LEU A 162 -13.98 -13.30 4.95
C LEU A 162 -14.14 -14.68 4.29
N ARG A 163 -14.12 -15.76 5.05
CA ARG A 163 -14.43 -17.10 4.55
C ARG A 163 -15.86 -17.21 4.06
N TRP A 164 -16.82 -16.65 4.80
CA TRP A 164 -18.19 -16.55 4.32
C TRP A 164 -18.23 -15.76 3.00
N GLY A 165 -17.60 -14.60 2.92
CA GLY A 165 -17.57 -13.78 1.72
C GLY A 165 -17.04 -14.52 0.49
N ALA A 166 -15.96 -15.31 0.67
CA ALA A 166 -15.39 -16.12 -0.40
C ALA A 166 -16.34 -17.18 -0.96
N THR A 167 -17.32 -17.65 -0.18
CA THR A 167 -18.34 -18.63 -0.61
C THR A 167 -19.63 -17.95 -1.08
N ALA A 168 -20.00 -16.83 -0.47
CA ALA A 168 -21.26 -16.14 -0.73
C ALA A 168 -21.24 -15.28 -1.98
N PHE A 169 -20.10 -14.69 -2.35
CA PHE A 169 -19.96 -13.82 -3.50
C PHE A 169 -19.29 -14.52 -4.69
N LYS A 170 -19.86 -14.36 -5.87
CA LYS A 170 -19.21 -14.74 -7.13
C LYS A 170 -18.12 -13.73 -7.49
N ASN A 171 -17.12 -14.15 -8.27
CA ASN A 171 -15.98 -13.33 -8.68
C ASN A 171 -15.17 -12.73 -7.52
N PHE A 172 -15.27 -13.29 -6.33
CA PHE A 172 -14.57 -12.86 -5.13
C PHE A 172 -13.71 -14.01 -4.58
N ARG A 173 -12.41 -13.78 -4.51
CA ARG A 173 -11.44 -14.75 -4.01
C ARG A 173 -10.69 -14.17 -2.81
N VAL A 174 -10.47 -14.98 -1.79
CA VAL A 174 -9.66 -14.63 -0.64
C VAL A 174 -8.37 -15.42 -0.65
N VAL A 175 -7.24 -14.72 -0.59
CA VAL A 175 -5.91 -15.27 -0.38
C VAL A 175 -5.65 -15.29 1.14
N PRO A 176 -5.42 -16.47 1.74
CA PRO A 176 -5.33 -16.63 3.18
C PRO A 176 -4.17 -15.89 3.83
N PRO A 177 -4.23 -15.66 5.17
CA PRO A 177 -3.11 -15.09 5.92
C PRO A 177 -1.85 -15.94 5.82
N GLY A 178 -0.69 -15.31 5.95
CA GLY A 178 0.60 -15.97 5.86
C GLY A 178 1.07 -16.28 4.43
N THR A 179 0.33 -15.93 3.38
CA THR A 179 0.76 -16.08 1.98
C THR A 179 1.80 -15.03 1.60
N GLY A 180 1.56 -13.78 1.94
CA GLY A 180 2.42 -12.64 1.62
C GLY A 180 1.65 -11.33 1.57
N ILE A 181 2.36 -10.23 1.27
CA ILE A 181 1.76 -8.91 1.12
C ILE A 181 1.05 -8.79 -0.23
N CYS A 182 -0.11 -8.15 -0.26
CA CYS A 182 -1.02 -8.13 -1.41
C CYS A 182 -0.34 -7.68 -2.72
N HIS A 183 0.45 -6.61 -2.68
CA HIS A 183 1.09 -6.11 -3.90
C HIS A 183 2.25 -6.99 -4.40
N GLN A 184 2.95 -7.73 -3.54
CA GLN A 184 3.96 -8.71 -3.97
C GLN A 184 3.31 -10.00 -4.48
N VAL A 185 2.29 -10.52 -3.79
CA VAL A 185 1.46 -11.64 -4.29
C VAL A 185 0.84 -11.30 -5.65
N ASN A 186 0.41 -10.05 -5.81
CA ASN A 186 -0.10 -9.55 -7.08
C ASN A 186 0.99 -9.57 -8.17
N LEU A 187 2.16 -9.01 -7.90
CA LEU A 187 3.28 -8.97 -8.84
C LEU A 187 3.75 -10.38 -9.25
N GLU A 188 3.91 -11.27 -8.28
CA GLU A 188 4.46 -12.61 -8.48
C GLU A 188 3.46 -13.61 -9.06
N TYR A 189 2.14 -13.41 -8.83
CA TYR A 189 1.14 -14.44 -9.14
C TYR A 189 -0.15 -13.91 -9.79
N LEU A 190 -0.85 -12.91 -9.18
CA LEU A 190 -2.19 -12.54 -9.63
C LEU A 190 -2.18 -11.76 -10.96
N ALA A 191 -1.17 -10.93 -11.19
CA ALA A 191 -1.05 -10.11 -12.39
C ALA A 191 -0.73 -10.95 -13.63
N LYS A 192 -1.41 -10.67 -14.73
CA LYS A 192 -1.31 -11.41 -15.99
C LYS A 192 -0.67 -10.62 -17.13
N VAL A 193 -0.47 -9.31 -16.98
CA VAL A 193 -0.01 -8.35 -18.02
C VAL A 193 -1.01 -8.20 -19.16
N VAL A 194 -1.50 -9.30 -19.72
CA VAL A 194 -2.63 -9.37 -20.63
C VAL A 194 -3.70 -10.24 -19.99
N TRP A 195 -4.84 -9.64 -19.72
CA TRP A 195 -6.00 -10.30 -19.14
C TRP A 195 -6.82 -10.97 -20.24
N THR A 196 -7.56 -12.02 -19.90
CA THR A 196 -8.47 -12.68 -20.82
C THR A 196 -9.81 -12.94 -20.15
N GLU A 197 -10.90 -12.73 -20.90
CA GLU A 197 -12.27 -12.96 -20.45
C GLU A 197 -13.03 -13.71 -21.54
N GLU A 198 -13.92 -14.62 -21.13
CA GLU A 198 -14.79 -15.32 -22.06
C GLU A 198 -16.12 -14.55 -22.24
N GLU A 199 -16.42 -14.16 -23.46
CA GLU A 199 -17.64 -13.46 -23.81
C GLU A 199 -18.24 -14.05 -25.12
N ASP A 200 -19.48 -14.54 -25.08
CA ASP A 200 -20.20 -15.13 -26.21
C ASP A 200 -19.41 -16.23 -26.95
N GLY A 201 -18.69 -17.05 -26.19
CA GLY A 201 -17.88 -18.16 -26.72
C GLY A 201 -16.58 -17.73 -27.41
N LYS A 202 -16.15 -16.50 -27.19
CA LYS A 202 -14.86 -15.96 -27.64
C LYS A 202 -14.00 -15.53 -26.44
N THR A 203 -12.72 -15.75 -26.56
CA THR A 203 -11.76 -15.24 -25.57
C THR A 203 -11.34 -13.83 -25.97
N ILE A 204 -11.66 -12.82 -25.16
CA ILE A 204 -11.24 -11.43 -25.36
C ILE A 204 -9.95 -11.19 -24.60
N ALA A 205 -8.93 -10.67 -25.28
CA ALA A 205 -7.64 -10.30 -24.69
C ALA A 205 -7.50 -8.77 -24.61
N TYR A 206 -7.03 -8.27 -23.46
CA TYR A 206 -6.83 -6.84 -23.21
C TYR A 206 -5.79 -6.61 -22.11
N PRO A 207 -5.22 -5.39 -21.95
CA PRO A 207 -4.24 -5.12 -20.91
C PRO A 207 -4.77 -5.41 -19.51
N ASP A 208 -3.97 -6.08 -18.68
CA ASP A 208 -4.28 -6.22 -17.25
C ASP A 208 -4.25 -4.84 -16.60
N THR A 209 -5.35 -4.47 -15.99
CA THR A 209 -5.51 -3.21 -15.28
C THR A 209 -6.21 -3.45 -13.96
N LEU A 210 -5.83 -2.70 -12.94
CA LEU A 210 -6.46 -2.87 -11.64
C LEU A 210 -6.51 -1.58 -10.83
N VAL A 211 -7.46 -1.55 -9.92
CA VAL A 211 -7.44 -0.63 -8.79
C VAL A 211 -7.39 -1.43 -7.49
N GLY A 212 -6.80 -0.87 -6.47
CA GLY A 212 -6.67 -1.57 -5.20
C GLY A 212 -6.84 -0.69 -3.99
N THR A 213 -7.35 -1.28 -2.89
CA THR A 213 -7.43 -0.59 -1.61
C THR A 213 -6.09 -0.52 -0.87
N ASP A 214 -5.05 -1.13 -1.42
CA ASP A 214 -3.67 -0.95 -0.99
C ASP A 214 -3.01 0.19 -1.76
N SER A 215 -2.38 1.14 -1.05
CA SER A 215 -1.66 2.26 -1.67
C SER A 215 -0.57 1.79 -2.63
N HIS A 216 0.06 0.65 -2.34
CA HIS A 216 1.17 0.10 -3.12
C HIS A 216 0.73 -0.89 -4.22
N THR A 217 -0.56 -0.92 -4.55
CA THR A 217 -1.07 -1.53 -5.79
C THR A 217 -0.25 -1.09 -7.01
N THR A 218 0.30 0.11 -6.95
CA THR A 218 1.20 0.68 -7.98
C THR A 218 2.44 -0.16 -8.29
N MET A 219 2.86 -1.08 -7.41
CA MET A 219 4.01 -1.96 -7.67
C MET A 219 3.89 -2.73 -8.98
N VAL A 220 2.68 -3.12 -9.34
CA VAL A 220 2.39 -3.91 -10.54
C VAL A 220 2.72 -3.18 -11.85
N ASN A 221 2.81 -1.84 -11.82
CA ASN A 221 3.21 -1.06 -13.00
C ASN A 221 4.66 -1.37 -13.45
N GLY A 222 5.49 -1.91 -12.54
CA GLY A 222 6.80 -2.46 -12.92
C GLY A 222 6.70 -3.67 -13.86
N LEU A 223 5.59 -4.41 -13.82
CA LEU A 223 5.26 -5.52 -14.71
C LEU A 223 4.44 -5.07 -15.95
N ALA A 224 4.26 -3.77 -16.13
CA ALA A 224 3.44 -3.17 -17.18
C ALA A 224 1.92 -3.46 -17.09
N ALA A 225 1.40 -3.84 -15.93
CA ALA A 225 -0.02 -3.80 -15.64
C ALA A 225 -0.36 -2.44 -15.04
N LEU A 226 -1.31 -1.71 -15.61
CA LEU A 226 -1.67 -0.37 -15.16
C LEU A 226 -2.52 -0.46 -13.90
N GLY A 227 -2.00 0.02 -12.77
CA GLY A 227 -2.71 -0.08 -11.49
C GLY A 227 -2.37 1.03 -10.51
N TRP A 228 -3.35 1.43 -9.70
CA TRP A 228 -3.18 2.42 -8.64
C TRP A 228 -4.09 2.19 -7.44
N GLY A 229 -3.76 2.88 -6.35
CA GLY A 229 -4.56 2.85 -5.12
C GLY A 229 -5.82 3.69 -5.22
N VAL A 230 -6.91 3.16 -4.68
CA VAL A 230 -8.22 3.84 -4.58
C VAL A 230 -8.79 3.71 -3.16
N GLY A 231 -9.81 4.49 -2.86
CA GLY A 231 -10.60 4.32 -1.63
C GLY A 231 -11.54 3.11 -1.68
N GLY A 232 -12.03 2.67 -0.52
CA GLY A 232 -12.99 1.56 -0.43
C GLY A 232 -14.22 1.81 -1.27
N ILE A 233 -14.79 3.01 -1.25
CA ILE A 233 -15.98 3.39 -2.01
C ILE A 233 -15.74 3.30 -3.54
N GLU A 234 -14.59 3.77 -4.02
CA GLU A 234 -14.24 3.63 -5.45
C GLU A 234 -14.01 2.16 -5.82
N ALA A 235 -13.39 1.37 -4.94
CA ALA A 235 -13.25 -0.07 -5.14
C ALA A 235 -14.60 -0.78 -5.20
N GLU A 236 -15.52 -0.45 -4.29
CA GLU A 236 -16.90 -0.96 -4.29
C GLU A 236 -17.64 -0.61 -5.60
N ALA A 237 -17.52 0.64 -6.04
CA ALA A 237 -18.10 1.09 -7.31
C ALA A 237 -17.54 0.28 -8.50
N ALA A 238 -16.21 0.10 -8.54
CA ALA A 238 -15.55 -0.71 -9.58
C ALA A 238 -15.97 -2.19 -9.52
N MET A 239 -16.06 -2.77 -8.31
CA MET A 239 -16.59 -4.13 -8.13
C MET A 239 -17.99 -4.29 -8.68
N LEU A 240 -18.84 -3.28 -8.52
CA LEU A 240 -20.23 -3.28 -9.01
C LEU A 240 -20.35 -2.83 -10.49
N GLY A 241 -19.23 -2.74 -11.22
CA GLY A 241 -19.19 -2.46 -12.66
C GLY A 241 -19.35 -1.00 -13.04
N GLN A 242 -19.31 -0.08 -12.07
CA GLN A 242 -19.30 1.35 -12.36
C GLN A 242 -17.92 1.78 -12.88
N PRO A 243 -17.84 2.64 -13.90
CA PRO A 243 -16.58 3.19 -14.34
C PRO A 243 -16.03 4.19 -13.32
N ILE A 244 -14.71 4.24 -13.23
CA ILE A 244 -14.00 5.28 -12.50
C ILE A 244 -13.89 6.49 -13.43
N SER A 245 -14.45 7.62 -12.99
CA SER A 245 -14.33 8.88 -13.72
C SER A 245 -13.00 9.54 -13.39
N MET A 246 -12.27 9.95 -14.42
CA MET A 246 -11.00 10.66 -14.28
C MET A 246 -10.77 11.61 -15.46
N LEU A 247 -10.03 12.68 -15.24
CA LEU A 247 -9.52 13.49 -16.34
C LEU A 247 -8.44 12.72 -17.12
N LEU A 248 -8.30 13.00 -18.41
CA LEU A 248 -7.14 12.51 -19.16
C LEU A 248 -5.87 12.98 -18.42
N PRO A 249 -5.00 12.03 -18.00
CA PRO A 249 -3.90 12.36 -17.12
C PRO A 249 -2.80 13.15 -17.81
N GLU A 250 -2.15 14.04 -17.07
CA GLU A 250 -0.81 14.49 -17.40
C GLU A 250 0.16 13.32 -17.19
N VAL A 251 1.07 13.11 -18.14
CA VAL A 251 2.08 12.04 -18.05
C VAL A 251 3.48 12.67 -18.04
N ILE A 252 4.20 12.46 -16.95
CA ILE A 252 5.58 12.89 -16.77
C ILE A 252 6.51 11.78 -17.20
N GLY A 253 7.31 12.01 -18.25
CA GLY A 253 8.34 11.08 -18.70
C GLY A 253 9.57 11.16 -17.80
N PHE A 254 9.99 10.03 -17.24
CA PHE A 254 11.23 9.92 -16.46
C PHE A 254 12.26 9.13 -17.26
N LYS A 255 13.23 9.83 -17.84
CA LYS A 255 14.27 9.21 -18.65
C LYS A 255 15.37 8.61 -17.79
N VAL A 256 15.62 7.32 -17.96
CA VAL A 256 16.67 6.59 -17.25
C VAL A 256 17.82 6.31 -18.21
N THR A 257 19.04 6.67 -17.79
CA THR A 257 20.27 6.42 -18.53
C THR A 257 21.33 5.78 -17.62
N GLY A 258 22.36 5.20 -18.19
CA GLY A 258 23.46 4.60 -17.43
C GLY A 258 23.13 3.27 -16.74
N ALA A 259 23.97 2.89 -15.79
CA ALA A 259 23.81 1.68 -14.95
C ALA A 259 24.24 1.97 -13.51
N LEU A 260 23.65 1.28 -12.53
CA LEU A 260 24.03 1.41 -11.12
C LEU A 260 25.49 1.03 -10.89
N ARG A 261 26.15 1.77 -10.00
CA ARG A 261 27.54 1.49 -9.60
C ARG A 261 27.61 0.36 -8.58
N GLU A 262 28.79 -0.22 -8.47
CA GLU A 262 29.11 -1.15 -7.40
C GLU A 262 28.83 -0.53 -6.02
N GLY A 263 28.16 -1.30 -5.15
CA GLY A 263 27.82 -0.87 -3.81
C GLY A 263 26.52 -0.05 -3.69
N THR A 264 25.85 0.30 -4.81
CA THR A 264 24.51 0.91 -4.79
C THR A 264 23.44 -0.10 -5.10
N THR A 265 22.23 0.12 -4.57
CA THR A 265 21.10 -0.80 -4.64
C THR A 265 19.85 -0.17 -5.30
N ALA A 266 18.88 -1.01 -5.66
CA ALA A 266 17.56 -0.53 -6.10
C ALA A 266 16.91 0.41 -5.09
N THR A 267 17.17 0.21 -3.79
CA THR A 267 16.66 1.10 -2.73
C THR A 267 17.24 2.50 -2.85
N ASP A 268 18.54 2.63 -3.08
CA ASP A 268 19.20 3.94 -3.26
C ASP A 268 18.61 4.67 -4.49
N LEU A 269 18.37 3.91 -5.56
CA LEU A 269 17.75 4.42 -6.79
C LEU A 269 16.33 4.92 -6.51
N VAL A 270 15.48 4.13 -5.86
CA VAL A 270 14.08 4.53 -5.61
C VAL A 270 13.98 5.73 -4.66
N LEU A 271 14.86 5.85 -3.67
CA LEU A 271 14.92 7.02 -2.79
C LEU A 271 15.33 8.28 -3.57
N THR A 272 16.26 8.15 -4.53
CA THR A 272 16.67 9.25 -5.42
C THR A 272 15.51 9.66 -6.34
N VAL A 273 14.86 8.71 -6.99
CA VAL A 273 13.68 8.94 -7.84
C VAL A 273 12.56 9.61 -7.05
N THR A 274 12.29 9.14 -5.82
CA THR A 274 11.26 9.70 -4.93
C THR A 274 11.54 11.17 -4.62
N GLN A 275 12.77 11.51 -4.26
CA GLN A 275 13.17 12.90 -4.01
C GLN A 275 12.98 13.78 -5.26
N MET A 276 13.43 13.33 -6.43
CA MET A 276 13.35 14.08 -7.68
C MET A 276 11.91 14.32 -8.12
N LEU A 277 11.06 13.28 -8.09
CA LEU A 277 9.67 13.38 -8.52
C LEU A 277 8.85 14.22 -7.53
N ARG A 278 9.14 14.10 -6.22
CA ARG A 278 8.48 14.96 -5.22
C ARG A 278 8.82 16.42 -5.42
N ALA A 279 10.08 16.72 -5.72
CA ALA A 279 10.52 18.09 -6.05
C ALA A 279 9.92 18.60 -7.37
N LYS A 280 9.71 17.73 -8.35
CA LYS A 280 9.04 18.07 -9.63
C LYS A 280 7.56 18.40 -9.45
N GLY A 281 6.89 17.84 -8.44
CA GLY A 281 5.46 18.06 -8.21
C GLY A 281 4.58 17.24 -9.14
N VAL A 282 4.60 15.91 -8.99
CA VAL A 282 3.86 14.95 -9.82
C VAL A 282 2.54 14.49 -9.19
N VAL A 283 2.01 15.22 -8.22
CA VAL A 283 0.77 14.86 -7.53
C VAL A 283 -0.37 14.72 -8.53
N SER A 284 -1.10 13.62 -8.45
CA SER A 284 -2.21 13.24 -9.35
C SER A 284 -1.84 13.05 -10.82
N LYS A 285 -0.55 13.05 -11.16
CA LYS A 285 -0.07 12.76 -12.52
C LYS A 285 0.33 11.29 -12.66
N PHE A 286 0.41 10.83 -13.90
CA PHE A 286 1.11 9.59 -14.21
C PHE A 286 2.60 9.87 -14.39
N VAL A 287 3.44 8.95 -13.96
CA VAL A 287 4.86 8.95 -14.31
C VAL A 287 5.13 7.72 -15.16
N GLU A 288 5.81 7.89 -16.27
CA GLU A 288 6.20 6.78 -17.14
C GLU A 288 7.71 6.77 -17.34
N PHE A 289 8.33 5.63 -17.06
CA PHE A 289 9.77 5.44 -17.15
C PHE A 289 10.16 5.00 -18.55
N TYR A 290 11.18 5.62 -19.13
CA TYR A 290 11.67 5.35 -20.47
C TYR A 290 13.19 5.56 -20.59
N GLY A 291 13.74 5.33 -21.75
CA GLY A 291 15.15 5.52 -22.04
C GLY A 291 16.00 4.24 -21.98
N PRO A 292 17.26 4.31 -22.39
CA PRO A 292 18.13 3.14 -22.54
C PRO A 292 18.53 2.51 -21.21
N GLY A 293 18.49 3.25 -20.10
CA GLY A 293 18.84 2.73 -18.78
C GLY A 293 17.85 1.67 -18.28
N LEU A 294 16.64 1.57 -18.86
CA LEU A 294 15.69 0.51 -18.52
C LEU A 294 16.25 -0.90 -18.78
N ASP A 295 17.14 -1.05 -19.76
CA ASP A 295 17.76 -2.34 -20.07
C ASP A 295 18.75 -2.81 -18.98
N ASN A 296 19.15 -1.89 -18.10
CA ASN A 296 20.03 -2.15 -16.95
C ASN A 296 19.25 -2.31 -15.63
N LEU A 297 17.92 -2.25 -15.68
CA LEU A 297 17.04 -2.46 -14.52
C LEU A 297 16.32 -3.80 -14.65
N SER A 298 16.51 -4.66 -13.65
CA SER A 298 15.71 -5.87 -13.52
C SER A 298 14.22 -5.50 -13.25
N LEU A 299 13.31 -6.42 -13.50
CA LEU A 299 11.90 -6.15 -13.20
C LEU A 299 11.65 -5.89 -11.71
N PRO A 300 12.28 -6.60 -10.75
CA PRO A 300 12.22 -6.23 -9.35
C PRO A 300 12.68 -4.80 -9.04
N ASP A 301 13.70 -4.27 -9.74
CA ASP A 301 14.11 -2.86 -9.59
C ASP A 301 13.00 -1.91 -10.06
N ARG A 302 12.40 -2.19 -11.22
CA ARG A 302 11.25 -1.43 -11.75
C ARG A 302 10.06 -1.48 -10.81
N ALA A 303 9.76 -2.65 -10.26
CA ALA A 303 8.69 -2.84 -9.29
C ALA A 303 8.94 -2.06 -7.99
N THR A 304 10.18 -2.01 -7.51
CA THR A 304 10.60 -1.20 -6.36
C THR A 304 10.32 0.30 -6.60
N ILE A 305 10.65 0.80 -7.80
CA ILE A 305 10.37 2.19 -8.19
C ILE A 305 8.86 2.45 -8.29
N ALA A 306 8.12 1.56 -8.95
CA ALA A 306 6.68 1.67 -9.13
C ALA A 306 5.92 1.59 -7.79
N ASN A 307 6.42 0.80 -6.83
CA ASN A 307 5.85 0.67 -5.49
C ASN A 307 5.75 2.01 -4.77
N MET A 308 6.76 2.86 -4.88
CA MET A 308 6.82 4.13 -4.16
C MET A 308 6.10 5.29 -4.89
N ALA A 309 5.24 5.01 -5.88
CA ALA A 309 4.44 6.05 -6.53
C ALA A 309 3.63 6.90 -5.54
N PRO A 310 2.97 6.36 -4.52
CA PRO A 310 2.31 7.16 -3.50
C PRO A 310 3.26 8.09 -2.73
N GLU A 311 4.48 7.65 -2.47
CA GLU A 311 5.48 8.42 -1.71
C GLU A 311 6.04 9.59 -2.54
N TYR A 312 6.25 9.43 -3.84
CA TYR A 312 6.59 10.57 -4.69
C TYR A 312 5.37 11.36 -5.19
N GLY A 313 4.15 10.89 -4.90
CA GLY A 313 2.90 11.62 -5.09
C GLY A 313 2.20 11.37 -6.43
N ALA A 314 2.71 10.49 -7.29
CA ALA A 314 2.07 10.15 -8.55
C ALA A 314 0.93 9.14 -8.39
N THR A 315 0.01 9.11 -9.34
CA THR A 315 -1.04 8.10 -9.42
C THR A 315 -0.43 6.73 -9.70
N CYS A 316 0.56 6.65 -10.59
CA CYS A 316 1.32 5.43 -10.90
C CYS A 316 2.71 5.77 -11.42
N GLY A 317 3.61 4.76 -11.41
CA GLY A 317 4.93 4.82 -12.03
C GLY A 317 5.06 3.67 -13.01
N PHE A 318 4.72 3.89 -14.27
CA PHE A 318 4.51 2.87 -15.28
C PHE A 318 5.78 2.52 -16.06
N PHE A 319 5.99 1.23 -16.33
CA PHE A 319 7.05 0.71 -17.18
C PHE A 319 6.45 -0.03 -18.38
N PRO A 320 7.08 0.03 -19.56
CA PRO A 320 6.59 -0.65 -20.77
C PRO A 320 6.82 -2.16 -20.74
N ILE A 321 6.08 -2.90 -21.55
CA ILE A 321 6.31 -4.33 -21.80
C ILE A 321 7.55 -4.49 -22.68
N ASP A 322 8.52 -5.30 -22.22
CA ASP A 322 9.73 -5.62 -22.96
C ASP A 322 10.22 -7.06 -22.64
N LYS A 323 11.43 -7.38 -23.10
CA LYS A 323 12.07 -8.70 -22.85
C LYS A 323 12.19 -9.02 -21.35
N GLU A 324 12.40 -8.00 -20.50
CA GLU A 324 12.54 -8.19 -19.06
C GLU A 324 11.22 -8.59 -18.42
N THR A 325 10.09 -8.07 -18.92
CA THR A 325 8.75 -8.49 -18.52
C THR A 325 8.55 -9.99 -18.74
N LEU A 326 8.91 -10.51 -19.94
CA LEU A 326 8.78 -11.93 -20.25
C LEU A 326 9.74 -12.80 -19.41
N ARG A 327 10.96 -12.33 -19.19
CA ARG A 327 11.95 -12.99 -18.33
C ARG A 327 11.43 -13.17 -16.90
N TYR A 328 10.84 -12.12 -16.34
CA TYR A 328 10.25 -12.18 -15.00
C TYR A 328 9.03 -13.10 -14.93
N MET A 329 8.15 -13.06 -15.91
CA MET A 329 7.01 -13.98 -15.99
C MET A 329 7.47 -15.44 -16.03
N THR A 330 8.55 -15.73 -16.76
CA THR A 330 9.16 -17.07 -16.78
C THR A 330 9.72 -17.45 -15.42
N LEU A 331 10.47 -16.53 -14.78
CA LEU A 331 11.06 -16.74 -13.45
C LEU A 331 9.98 -17.00 -12.38
N THR A 332 8.88 -16.29 -12.44
CA THR A 332 7.77 -16.42 -11.49
C THR A 332 6.77 -17.54 -11.85
N GLY A 333 7.14 -18.39 -12.82
CA GLY A 333 6.46 -19.63 -13.11
C GLY A 333 5.13 -19.51 -13.86
N ARG A 334 4.89 -18.36 -14.57
CA ARG A 334 3.73 -18.20 -15.46
C ARG A 334 3.75 -19.23 -16.58
N GLU A 335 2.57 -19.61 -17.05
CA GLU A 335 2.42 -20.58 -18.14
C GLU A 335 2.98 -20.03 -19.46
N ASP A 336 3.60 -20.90 -20.27
CA ASP A 336 4.19 -20.53 -21.57
C ASP A 336 3.17 -19.90 -22.51
N GLN A 337 1.90 -20.37 -22.46
CA GLN A 337 0.81 -19.79 -23.26
C GLN A 337 0.52 -18.32 -22.88
N GLN A 338 0.55 -18.01 -21.58
CA GLN A 338 0.37 -16.64 -21.11
C GLN A 338 1.53 -15.74 -21.54
N ILE A 339 2.76 -16.22 -21.43
CA ILE A 339 3.97 -15.48 -21.83
C ILE A 339 3.94 -15.20 -23.34
N ALA A 340 3.61 -16.22 -24.17
CA ALA A 340 3.47 -16.07 -25.61
C ALA A 340 2.35 -15.09 -25.99
N LEU A 341 1.23 -15.12 -25.27
CA LEU A 341 0.12 -14.17 -25.47
C LEU A 341 0.58 -12.73 -25.19
N VAL A 342 1.28 -12.48 -24.10
CA VAL A 342 1.78 -11.14 -23.73
C VAL A 342 2.69 -10.57 -24.81
N GLU A 343 3.64 -11.36 -25.30
CA GLU A 343 4.54 -10.91 -26.37
C GLU A 343 3.78 -10.59 -27.66
N ALA A 344 2.92 -11.52 -28.11
CA ALA A 344 2.20 -11.39 -29.35
C ALA A 344 1.19 -10.21 -29.30
N TYR A 345 0.49 -10.05 -28.17
CA TYR A 345 -0.45 -8.96 -27.95
C TYR A 345 0.24 -7.60 -27.93
N ALA A 346 1.34 -7.48 -27.15
CA ALA A 346 2.08 -6.23 -27.04
C ALA A 346 2.62 -5.76 -28.39
N LYS A 347 3.12 -6.69 -29.23
CA LYS A 347 3.58 -6.39 -30.59
C LYS A 347 2.43 -6.01 -31.52
N ALA A 348 1.26 -6.67 -31.41
CA ALA A 348 0.08 -6.37 -32.21
C ALA A 348 -0.58 -5.01 -31.86
N GLN A 349 -0.30 -4.48 -30.68
CA GLN A 349 -0.86 -3.24 -30.13
C GLN A 349 0.12 -2.06 -30.14
N ASP A 350 1.32 -2.20 -30.72
CA ASP A 350 2.40 -1.20 -30.61
C ASP A 350 2.75 -0.81 -29.16
N MET A 351 2.59 -1.79 -28.24
CA MET A 351 2.92 -1.65 -26.82
C MET A 351 4.23 -2.32 -26.43
N TRP A 352 4.91 -2.96 -27.39
CA TRP A 352 6.22 -3.58 -27.14
C TRP A 352 7.34 -2.54 -27.19
N ARG A 353 8.19 -2.50 -26.18
CA ARG A 353 9.37 -1.65 -26.13
C ARG A 353 10.64 -2.45 -26.47
N ASP A 354 11.46 -1.92 -27.36
CA ASP A 354 12.81 -2.34 -27.64
C ASP A 354 13.74 -1.13 -27.91
N GLU A 355 14.98 -1.40 -28.29
CA GLU A 355 15.98 -0.35 -28.54
C GLU A 355 15.60 0.56 -29.74
N SER A 356 14.75 0.10 -30.65
CA SER A 356 14.28 0.87 -31.82
C SER A 356 13.02 1.69 -31.55
N SER A 357 12.39 1.47 -30.39
CA SER A 357 11.13 2.16 -30.04
C SER A 357 11.35 3.65 -29.87
N PRO A 358 10.55 4.50 -30.52
CA PRO A 358 10.68 5.95 -30.36
C PRO A 358 10.29 6.38 -28.94
N ASP A 359 10.96 7.41 -28.43
CA ASP A 359 10.57 8.03 -27.17
C ASP A 359 9.13 8.55 -27.27
N PRO A 360 8.22 8.23 -26.33
CA PRO A 360 6.86 8.79 -26.29
C PRO A 360 6.89 10.32 -26.14
N VAL A 361 5.75 10.95 -26.45
CA VAL A 361 5.52 12.37 -26.13
C VAL A 361 4.94 12.46 -24.73
N PHE A 362 5.47 13.34 -23.90
CA PHE A 362 5.04 13.53 -22.52
C PHE A 362 4.60 14.97 -22.26
N THR A 363 3.86 15.20 -21.19
CA THR A 363 3.51 16.55 -20.72
C THR A 363 4.77 17.32 -20.30
N ASP A 364 5.66 16.66 -19.59
CA ASP A 364 6.95 17.19 -19.16
C ASP A 364 7.91 16.02 -18.90
N THR A 365 9.19 16.29 -18.73
CA THR A 365 10.21 15.24 -18.58
C THR A 365 11.19 15.52 -17.45
N LEU A 366 11.77 14.46 -16.93
CA LEU A 366 12.95 14.43 -16.07
C LEU A 366 13.95 13.42 -16.62
N GLU A 367 15.23 13.57 -16.29
CA GLU A 367 16.28 12.62 -16.66
C GLU A 367 17.18 12.32 -15.47
N LEU A 368 17.56 11.05 -15.33
CA LEU A 368 18.53 10.57 -14.35
C LEU A 368 19.52 9.60 -14.98
N ASP A 369 20.80 9.94 -14.91
CA ASP A 369 21.87 8.97 -15.08
C ASP A 369 22.03 8.19 -13.77
N ILE A 370 21.58 6.93 -13.75
CA ILE A 370 21.60 6.10 -12.54
C ILE A 370 22.99 5.75 -12.06
N SER A 371 24.04 5.99 -12.87
CA SER A 371 25.43 5.88 -12.41
C SER A 371 25.82 6.97 -11.39
N THR A 372 25.01 8.01 -11.23
CA THR A 372 25.24 9.08 -10.24
C THR A 372 24.57 8.81 -8.90
N VAL A 373 23.77 7.73 -8.78
CA VAL A 373 23.09 7.37 -7.54
C VAL A 373 24.11 7.02 -6.46
N GLU A 374 23.88 7.50 -5.25
CA GLU A 374 24.71 7.28 -4.07
C GLU A 374 23.92 6.48 -3.01
N ALA A 375 24.65 5.66 -2.23
CA ALA A 375 24.07 4.96 -1.09
C ALA A 375 23.41 5.97 -0.12
N SER A 376 22.19 5.71 0.25
CA SER A 376 21.33 6.71 0.91
C SER A 376 20.39 6.08 1.94
N LEU A 377 19.98 6.92 2.88
CA LEU A 377 18.79 6.72 3.73
C LEU A 377 17.72 7.74 3.33
N ALA A 378 16.48 7.56 3.80
CA ALA A 378 15.49 8.61 3.78
C ALA A 378 14.84 8.77 5.16
N GLY A 379 14.86 9.98 5.69
CA GLY A 379 14.36 10.28 7.04
C GLY A 379 14.87 11.61 7.55
N PRO A 380 14.55 11.94 8.82
CA PRO A 380 13.96 11.06 9.84
C PRO A 380 12.43 10.96 9.84
N ARG A 381 11.72 11.61 8.93
CA ARG A 381 10.25 11.72 9.00
C ARG A 381 9.49 11.38 7.74
N ARG A 382 10.10 11.52 6.54
CA ARG A 382 9.39 11.38 5.26
C ARG A 382 10.21 10.60 4.24
N PRO A 383 9.58 9.84 3.35
CA PRO A 383 10.27 9.04 2.34
C PRO A 383 11.11 9.85 1.32
N GLN A 384 10.70 11.09 1.07
CA GLN A 384 11.41 12.00 0.14
C GLN A 384 12.60 12.74 0.77
N ASP A 385 12.77 12.66 2.09
CA ASP A 385 13.89 13.30 2.81
C ASP A 385 15.14 12.42 2.68
N ARG A 386 15.65 12.28 1.44
CA ARG A 386 16.84 11.48 1.15
C ARG A 386 18.09 12.13 1.70
N VAL A 387 18.89 11.34 2.36
CA VAL A 387 20.18 11.74 2.93
C VAL A 387 21.26 10.77 2.42
N PRO A 388 22.36 11.25 1.80
CA PRO A 388 23.50 10.40 1.48
C PRO A 388 24.01 9.72 2.76
N LEU A 389 24.37 8.44 2.66
CA LEU A 389 24.75 7.62 3.81
C LEU A 389 25.90 8.24 4.62
N SER A 390 26.85 8.87 3.93
CA SER A 390 27.99 9.58 4.56
C SER A 390 27.60 10.83 5.34
N LYS A 391 26.36 11.34 5.17
CA LYS A 391 25.83 12.52 5.82
C LYS A 391 24.74 12.22 6.85
N ALA A 392 24.46 10.95 7.09
CA ALA A 392 23.38 10.53 7.99
C ALA A 392 23.57 11.05 9.43
N PRO A 393 24.75 10.98 10.07
CA PRO A 393 24.93 11.51 11.44
C PRO A 393 24.73 13.02 11.54
N GLU A 394 25.26 13.79 10.57
CA GLU A 394 25.07 15.24 10.57
C GLU A 394 23.60 15.61 10.39
N ALA A 395 22.89 14.95 9.45
CA ALA A 395 21.46 15.18 9.22
C ALA A 395 20.61 14.82 10.45
N PHE A 396 20.95 13.75 11.18
CA PHE A 396 20.29 13.41 12.43
C PHE A 396 20.56 14.47 13.50
N ALA A 397 21.82 14.91 13.67
CA ALA A 397 22.18 15.94 14.62
C ALA A 397 21.48 17.28 14.35
N GLU A 398 21.27 17.65 13.08
CA GLU A 398 20.51 18.83 12.67
C GLU A 398 19.01 18.70 12.98
N ALA A 399 18.45 17.50 12.88
CA ALA A 399 17.03 17.23 13.15
C ALA A 399 16.73 17.13 14.66
N LEU A 400 17.69 16.65 15.47
CA LEU A 400 17.51 16.34 16.90
C LEU A 400 16.90 17.49 17.72
N PRO A 401 17.28 18.77 17.56
CA PRO A 401 16.69 19.88 18.32
C PRO A 401 15.19 20.11 18.05
N SER A 402 14.63 19.52 16.98
CA SER A 402 13.19 19.62 16.70
C SER A 402 12.34 18.80 17.68
N TRP A 403 12.92 17.84 18.38
CA TRP A 403 12.28 17.07 19.45
C TRP A 403 12.77 17.61 20.79
N GLN A 404 11.89 18.29 21.50
CA GLN A 404 12.22 18.95 22.77
C GLN A 404 12.07 17.99 23.96
N GLY A 405 12.81 18.25 25.03
CA GLY A 405 12.62 17.63 26.34
C GLY A 405 13.31 16.28 26.54
N SER A 406 14.18 15.83 25.61
CA SER A 406 15.00 14.64 25.81
C SER A 406 16.04 14.90 26.92
N LYS A 407 16.31 13.85 27.72
CA LYS A 407 17.40 13.85 28.71
C LYS A 407 18.75 13.48 28.10
N GLY A 408 18.77 13.09 26.81
CA GLY A 408 19.96 12.72 26.07
C GLY A 408 20.42 11.28 26.26
N GLU A 409 20.32 10.74 27.48
CA GLU A 409 20.64 9.34 27.79
C GLU A 409 19.87 8.82 29.01
N MET A 410 19.67 7.49 29.07
CA MET A 410 19.00 6.81 30.18
C MET A 410 19.51 5.38 30.32
N ALA A 411 19.85 4.98 31.55
CA ALA A 411 20.22 3.62 31.86
C ALA A 411 19.02 2.66 31.71
N VAL A 412 19.24 1.49 31.12
CA VAL A 412 18.21 0.49 30.96
C VAL A 412 18.18 -0.44 32.17
N ALA A 413 17.03 -0.57 32.83
CA ALA A 413 16.87 -1.36 34.03
C ALA A 413 17.24 -2.85 33.79
N GLY A 414 18.12 -3.41 34.61
CA GLY A 414 18.55 -4.80 34.48
C GLY A 414 19.52 -5.11 33.33
N ALA A 415 19.97 -4.08 32.59
CA ALA A 415 20.98 -4.21 31.55
C ALA A 415 22.29 -3.49 31.92
N ASP A 416 23.38 -3.83 31.23
CA ASP A 416 24.70 -3.22 31.41
C ASP A 416 24.97 -2.09 30.38
N TYR A 417 23.94 -1.57 29.76
CA TYR A 417 24.03 -0.50 28.77
C TYR A 417 23.07 0.66 29.06
N THR A 418 23.41 1.80 28.47
CA THR A 418 22.63 3.04 28.52
C THR A 418 22.15 3.36 27.11
N LEU A 419 20.85 3.66 26.96
CA LEU A 419 20.29 4.20 25.70
C LEU A 419 20.60 5.71 25.61
N LYS A 420 20.84 6.15 24.38
CA LYS A 420 21.11 7.55 24.04
C LYS A 420 20.22 8.03 22.90
N ASP A 421 20.07 9.35 22.79
CA ASP A 421 19.48 9.94 21.59
C ASP A 421 20.26 9.48 20.34
N GLY A 422 19.51 9.01 19.34
CA GLY A 422 20.07 8.46 18.12
C GLY A 422 20.34 6.95 18.16
N ASP A 423 20.14 6.26 19.28
CA ASP A 423 20.25 4.81 19.28
C ASP A 423 19.12 4.18 18.46
N VAL A 424 19.47 3.17 17.67
CA VAL A 424 18.53 2.41 16.85
C VAL A 424 17.92 1.31 17.70
N VAL A 425 16.64 1.39 17.97
CA VAL A 425 15.91 0.39 18.78
C VAL A 425 15.05 -0.57 17.93
N ILE A 426 14.86 -0.25 16.65
CA ILE A 426 14.19 -1.15 15.67
C ILE A 426 15.05 -1.21 14.41
N ALA A 427 15.40 -2.41 13.97
CA ALA A 427 15.96 -2.68 12.64
C ALA A 427 15.10 -3.76 11.98
N ALA A 428 14.33 -3.37 10.95
CA ALA A 428 13.32 -4.24 10.39
C ALA A 428 13.50 -4.42 8.87
N ILE A 429 13.67 -5.66 8.44
CA ILE A 429 13.50 -6.04 7.04
C ILE A 429 12.01 -6.31 6.84
N THR A 430 11.32 -5.33 6.22
CA THR A 430 9.85 -5.35 6.06
C THR A 430 9.44 -5.78 4.66
N SER A 431 8.18 -6.19 4.51
CA SER A 431 7.63 -6.73 3.26
C SER A 431 7.35 -5.68 2.18
N CYS A 432 7.38 -4.38 2.48
CA CYS A 432 6.70 -3.37 1.67
C CYS A 432 7.31 -3.13 0.28
N THR A 433 8.59 -2.75 0.18
CA THR A 433 9.18 -2.29 -1.08
C THR A 433 10.24 -3.23 -1.61
N ASN A 434 11.13 -3.66 -0.74
CA ASN A 434 12.41 -4.27 -1.12
C ASN A 434 12.36 -5.79 -1.21
N THR A 435 11.43 -6.48 -0.52
CA THR A 435 11.46 -7.94 -0.46
C THR A 435 11.04 -8.63 -1.77
N SER A 436 10.43 -7.90 -2.69
CA SER A 436 10.19 -8.38 -4.06
C SER A 436 11.48 -8.45 -4.90
N ASN A 437 12.57 -7.85 -4.41
CA ASN A 437 13.85 -7.82 -5.08
C ASN A 437 14.84 -8.81 -4.43
N PRO A 438 15.13 -9.95 -5.08
CA PRO A 438 16.03 -10.96 -4.53
C PRO A 438 17.46 -10.43 -4.28
N ASP A 439 17.93 -9.48 -5.07
CA ASP A 439 19.31 -8.98 -4.98
C ASP A 439 19.55 -8.32 -3.60
N VAL A 440 18.63 -7.50 -3.13
CA VAL A 440 18.81 -6.82 -1.84
C VAL A 440 18.57 -7.73 -0.65
N LEU A 441 17.73 -8.77 -0.78
CA LEU A 441 17.48 -9.75 0.28
C LEU A 441 18.65 -10.73 0.42
N VAL A 442 19.13 -11.27 -0.68
CA VAL A 442 20.35 -12.09 -0.73
C VAL A 442 21.55 -11.27 -0.24
N GLY A 443 21.63 -9.99 -0.67
CA GLY A 443 22.62 -9.06 -0.19
C GLY A 443 22.61 -8.91 1.34
N ALA A 444 21.43 -8.76 1.94
CA ALA A 444 21.27 -8.68 3.40
C ALA A 444 21.75 -9.97 4.10
N GLY A 445 21.42 -11.14 3.56
CA GLY A 445 21.91 -12.41 4.06
C GLY A 445 23.43 -12.56 3.96
N LEU A 446 24.05 -12.08 2.86
CA LEU A 446 25.49 -12.07 2.69
C LEU A 446 26.19 -11.09 3.65
N VAL A 447 25.60 -9.91 3.90
CA VAL A 447 26.09 -8.98 4.95
C VAL A 447 26.05 -9.66 6.32
N ALA A 448 24.96 -10.36 6.65
CA ALA A 448 24.85 -11.10 7.91
C ALA A 448 25.92 -12.18 8.03
N ARG A 449 26.12 -12.99 7.00
CA ARG A 449 27.18 -14.02 6.94
C ARG A 449 28.56 -13.43 7.16
N ASN A 450 28.90 -12.38 6.43
CA ASN A 450 30.20 -11.73 6.51
C ASN A 450 30.43 -11.07 7.89
N ALA A 451 29.39 -10.49 8.48
CA ALA A 451 29.45 -9.92 9.85
C ALA A 451 29.71 -10.99 10.89
N LEU A 452 29.00 -12.12 10.84
CA LEU A 452 29.20 -13.26 11.74
C LEU A 452 30.61 -13.85 11.59
N ALA A 453 31.10 -13.97 10.37
CA ALA A 453 32.49 -14.44 10.12
C ALA A 453 33.55 -13.51 10.75
N LYS A 454 33.24 -12.24 10.93
CA LYS A 454 34.08 -11.26 11.66
C LYS A 454 33.79 -11.26 13.16
N GLY A 455 32.79 -11.95 13.65
CA GLY A 455 32.43 -12.01 15.07
C GLY A 455 31.50 -10.89 15.54
N LEU A 456 30.92 -10.11 14.63
CA LEU A 456 29.97 -9.08 14.98
C LEU A 456 28.60 -9.66 15.40
N LYS A 457 27.88 -8.95 16.24
CA LYS A 457 26.53 -9.24 16.69
C LYS A 457 25.67 -7.99 16.69
N SER A 458 24.37 -8.15 16.52
CA SER A 458 23.39 -7.06 16.73
C SER A 458 23.49 -6.52 18.16
N LYS A 459 23.26 -5.22 18.33
CA LYS A 459 23.27 -4.61 19.68
C LYS A 459 22.05 -5.10 20.47
N PRO A 460 22.19 -5.31 21.79
CA PRO A 460 21.15 -5.94 22.61
C PRO A 460 19.88 -5.10 22.77
N TRP A 461 19.93 -3.81 22.51
CA TRP A 461 18.78 -2.92 22.56
C TRP A 461 18.01 -2.83 21.23
N VAL A 462 18.51 -3.46 20.15
CA VAL A 462 17.88 -3.41 18.84
C VAL A 462 16.90 -4.57 18.67
N LYS A 463 15.63 -4.26 18.52
CA LYS A 463 14.60 -5.21 18.07
C LYS A 463 14.77 -5.45 16.57
N THR A 464 15.20 -6.66 16.21
CA THR A 464 15.41 -7.08 14.83
C THR A 464 14.26 -7.96 14.35
N SER A 465 13.88 -7.86 13.08
CA SER A 465 12.83 -8.69 12.49
C SER A 465 12.98 -8.86 10.99
N LEU A 466 12.54 -10.03 10.49
CA LEU A 466 12.41 -10.33 9.07
C LEU A 466 10.94 -10.68 8.79
N ALA A 467 10.26 -9.80 8.02
CA ALA A 467 8.88 -10.02 7.57
C ALA A 467 8.83 -9.92 6.03
N PRO A 468 9.09 -11.02 5.30
CA PRO A 468 9.10 -10.99 3.84
C PRO A 468 7.72 -10.75 3.24
N GLY A 469 7.71 -10.25 2.00
CA GLY A 469 6.48 -10.02 1.25
C GLY A 469 5.89 -11.27 0.60
N SER A 470 6.62 -12.39 0.55
CA SER A 470 6.10 -13.69 0.14
C SER A 470 6.91 -14.84 0.74
N GLN A 471 6.30 -16.01 0.76
CA GLN A 471 6.98 -17.24 1.24
C GLN A 471 8.16 -17.64 0.34
N VAL A 472 8.16 -17.24 -0.93
CA VAL A 472 9.25 -17.53 -1.87
C VAL A 472 10.56 -16.91 -1.39
N VAL A 473 10.50 -15.76 -0.71
CA VAL A 473 11.69 -15.12 -0.12
C VAL A 473 12.38 -16.03 0.88
N THR A 474 11.62 -16.65 1.76
CA THR A 474 12.16 -17.61 2.74
C THR A 474 12.77 -18.83 2.04
N ASP A 475 12.10 -19.34 0.99
CA ASP A 475 12.59 -20.51 0.24
C ASP A 475 13.96 -20.24 -0.37
N TYR A 476 14.15 -19.12 -1.07
CA TYR A 476 15.45 -18.84 -1.69
C TYR A 476 16.53 -18.43 -0.66
N LEU A 477 16.17 -17.81 0.47
CA LEU A 477 17.14 -17.55 1.54
C LEU A 477 17.63 -18.85 2.19
N ILE A 478 16.75 -19.85 2.37
CA ILE A 478 17.11 -21.20 2.83
C ILE A 478 17.99 -21.89 1.79
N GLU A 479 17.60 -21.89 0.51
CA GLU A 479 18.38 -22.51 -0.59
C GLU A 479 19.77 -21.89 -0.73
N ALA A 480 19.88 -20.56 -0.50
CA ALA A 480 21.16 -19.86 -0.47
C ALA A 480 21.98 -20.13 0.80
N GLY A 481 21.37 -20.77 1.82
CA GLY A 481 21.97 -20.98 3.13
C GLY A 481 22.14 -19.70 3.96
N LEU A 482 21.35 -18.66 3.69
CA LEU A 482 21.47 -17.33 4.31
C LEU A 482 20.46 -17.08 5.44
N GLN A 483 19.41 -17.89 5.52
CA GLN A 483 18.39 -17.73 6.57
C GLN A 483 18.96 -17.92 7.98
N ASP A 484 19.84 -18.91 8.17
CA ASP A 484 20.48 -19.17 9.47
C ASP A 484 21.45 -18.04 9.87
N ASP A 485 22.12 -17.42 8.90
CA ASP A 485 22.99 -16.26 9.14
C ASP A 485 22.17 -15.05 9.61
N LEU A 486 21.02 -14.78 8.98
CA LEU A 486 20.09 -13.75 9.42
C LEU A 486 19.52 -14.05 10.81
N ASN A 487 19.10 -15.31 11.07
CA ASN A 487 18.60 -15.74 12.38
C ASN A 487 19.65 -15.53 13.49
N ALA A 488 20.92 -15.82 13.22
CA ALA A 488 22.01 -15.66 14.17
C ALA A 488 22.26 -14.17 14.57
N LEU A 489 21.85 -13.22 13.73
CA LEU A 489 21.83 -11.78 14.04
C LEU A 489 20.49 -11.30 14.61
N GLY A 490 19.53 -12.21 14.87
CA GLY A 490 18.22 -11.90 15.40
C GLY A 490 17.17 -11.53 14.36
N PHE A 491 17.51 -11.51 13.06
CA PHE A 491 16.54 -11.30 11.96
C PHE A 491 15.77 -12.59 11.68
N ASN A 492 15.08 -13.10 12.71
CA ASN A 492 14.20 -14.25 12.58
C ASN A 492 12.94 -13.87 11.80
N LEU A 493 12.38 -14.84 11.08
CA LEU A 493 11.08 -14.73 10.47
C LEU A 493 10.02 -14.44 11.54
N VAL A 494 9.22 -13.38 11.36
CA VAL A 494 8.17 -12.98 12.30
C VAL A 494 6.76 -13.03 11.70
N GLY A 495 6.64 -13.05 10.39
CA GLY A 495 5.37 -13.10 9.66
C GLY A 495 5.57 -12.82 8.18
N TYR A 496 4.50 -12.99 7.39
CA TYR A 496 4.42 -12.59 5.99
C TYR A 496 3.31 -11.55 5.87
N GLY A 497 3.65 -10.33 5.44
CA GLY A 497 2.68 -9.24 5.31
C GLY A 497 3.18 -7.92 5.86
N CYS A 498 2.32 -6.91 5.88
CA CYS A 498 2.68 -5.55 6.28
C CYS A 498 2.84 -5.46 7.81
N THR A 499 4.04 -5.11 8.25
CA THR A 499 4.37 -5.04 9.68
C THR A 499 4.77 -3.62 10.09
N THR A 500 6.06 -3.33 10.16
CA THR A 500 6.62 -2.13 10.78
C THR A 500 6.14 -0.81 10.17
N CYS A 501 6.01 -0.69 8.84
CA CYS A 501 5.60 0.58 8.23
C CYS A 501 4.11 0.96 8.40
N ILE A 502 3.28 0.10 8.98
CA ILE A 502 1.88 0.42 9.32
C ILE A 502 1.61 0.47 10.83
N GLY A 503 2.63 0.33 11.65
CA GLY A 503 2.47 0.32 13.10
C GLY A 503 2.28 -1.06 13.72
N ASN A 504 2.47 -2.13 12.96
CA ASN A 504 2.44 -3.50 13.46
C ASN A 504 3.82 -3.98 13.93
N SER A 505 4.66 -3.04 14.38
CA SER A 505 6.00 -3.34 14.93
C SER A 505 5.95 -4.19 16.21
N GLY A 506 4.80 -4.23 16.89
CA GLY A 506 4.65 -4.83 18.20
C GLY A 506 5.41 -4.05 19.30
N PRO A 507 5.34 -4.50 20.56
CA PRO A 507 5.97 -3.79 21.67
C PRO A 507 7.50 -3.86 21.60
N LEU A 508 8.16 -2.84 22.12
CA LEU A 508 9.58 -2.92 22.46
C LEU A 508 9.76 -3.74 23.75
N PRO A 509 10.98 -4.26 24.05
CA PRO A 509 11.25 -4.83 25.36
C PRO A 509 10.94 -3.83 26.48
N ASP A 510 10.23 -4.26 27.53
CA ASP A 510 9.71 -3.36 28.57
C ASP A 510 10.78 -2.42 29.14
N ALA A 511 11.95 -2.94 29.50
CA ALA A 511 13.02 -2.12 30.07
C ALA A 511 13.56 -1.05 29.08
N VAL A 512 13.52 -1.34 27.77
CA VAL A 512 13.90 -0.39 26.72
C VAL A 512 12.81 0.66 26.56
N ALA A 513 11.54 0.23 26.53
CA ALA A 513 10.37 1.12 26.47
C ALA A 513 10.32 2.08 27.64
N ASP A 514 10.50 1.58 28.87
CA ASP A 514 10.53 2.40 30.09
C ASP A 514 11.68 3.45 30.06
N ALA A 515 12.86 3.04 29.61
CA ALA A 515 14.00 3.96 29.49
C ALA A 515 13.75 5.06 28.44
N ILE A 516 13.09 4.74 27.33
CA ILE A 516 12.70 5.74 26.32
C ILE A 516 11.72 6.75 26.91
N ASP A 517 10.69 6.28 27.60
CA ASP A 517 9.64 7.13 28.16
C ASP A 517 10.18 7.99 29.32
N ASP A 518 10.89 7.39 30.27
CA ASP A 518 11.51 8.10 31.39
C ASP A 518 12.54 9.15 30.97
N GLY A 519 13.28 8.85 29.89
CA GLY A 519 14.29 9.76 29.31
C GLY A 519 13.69 10.72 28.29
N ASN A 520 12.46 10.51 27.82
CA ASN A 520 11.89 11.15 26.64
C ASN A 520 12.84 11.11 25.44
N LEU A 521 13.56 9.99 25.29
CA LEU A 521 14.65 9.86 24.32
C LEU A 521 14.18 9.96 22.88
N VAL A 522 15.06 10.43 22.02
CA VAL A 522 14.90 10.44 20.56
C VAL A 522 15.62 9.23 19.97
N VAL A 523 14.99 8.08 20.03
CA VAL A 523 15.52 6.84 19.46
C VAL A 523 15.08 6.64 18.01
N GLY A 524 15.80 5.78 17.28
CA GLY A 524 15.63 5.55 15.86
C GLY A 524 15.10 4.18 15.47
N ALA A 525 14.46 4.14 14.30
CA ALA A 525 14.17 2.91 13.55
C ALA A 525 14.81 2.98 12.17
N VAL A 526 15.39 1.87 11.72
CA VAL A 526 15.88 1.68 10.33
C VAL A 526 15.12 0.51 9.73
N LEU A 527 14.39 0.79 8.66
CA LEU A 527 13.48 -0.19 8.06
C LEU A 527 13.55 -0.20 6.53
N SER A 528 13.43 -1.37 5.92
CA SER A 528 13.42 -1.53 4.47
C SER A 528 12.03 -1.32 3.85
N GLY A 529 11.25 -0.45 4.45
CA GLY A 529 9.88 -0.12 4.03
C GLY A 529 9.79 1.05 3.06
N ASN A 530 8.57 1.57 2.93
CA ASN A 530 8.25 2.72 2.07
C ASN A 530 7.73 3.94 2.87
N ARG A 531 7.37 3.78 4.13
CA ARG A 531 6.87 4.86 5.00
C ARG A 531 7.57 4.85 6.35
N ASN A 532 7.94 6.04 6.80
CA ASN A 532 8.70 6.28 8.01
C ASN A 532 8.11 7.41 8.87
N PHE A 533 6.81 7.61 8.82
CA PHE A 533 6.15 8.69 9.56
C PHE A 533 6.26 8.48 11.07
N GLU A 534 6.55 9.56 11.80
CA GLU A 534 6.57 9.56 13.27
C GLU A 534 5.21 9.13 13.84
N GLY A 535 5.23 8.28 14.88
CA GLY A 535 4.03 7.71 15.49
C GLY A 535 3.34 6.61 14.68
N ARG A 536 3.78 6.37 13.42
CA ARG A 536 3.25 5.30 12.57
C ARG A 536 4.08 4.02 12.66
N VAL A 537 5.41 4.13 12.65
CA VAL A 537 6.31 2.97 12.76
C VAL A 537 6.19 2.34 14.14
N HIS A 538 6.34 3.16 15.18
CA HIS A 538 6.12 2.81 16.57
C HIS A 538 5.85 4.09 17.37
N GLN A 539 4.99 4.02 18.40
CA GLN A 539 4.58 5.20 19.16
C GLN A 539 5.74 5.89 19.89
N GLN A 540 6.70 5.12 20.40
CA GLN A 540 7.85 5.60 21.17
C GLN A 540 9.07 5.96 20.31
N VAL A 541 9.06 5.64 18.99
CA VAL A 541 10.22 5.86 18.11
C VAL A 541 10.00 7.10 17.25
N LYS A 542 10.83 8.12 17.44
CA LYS A 542 10.64 9.44 16.85
C LYS A 542 11.39 9.61 15.52
N ALA A 543 12.60 9.05 15.38
CA ALA A 543 13.45 9.19 14.21
C ALA A 543 13.44 7.93 13.36
N ASN A 544 12.75 7.97 12.23
CA ASN A 544 12.53 6.78 11.39
C ASN A 544 13.22 6.94 10.03
N TYR A 545 14.00 5.95 9.62
CA TYR A 545 14.76 5.97 8.37
C TYR A 545 14.41 4.77 7.47
N LEU A 546 14.15 5.06 6.20
CA LEU A 546 14.07 4.06 5.15
C LEU A 546 15.47 3.73 4.66
N ALA A 547 15.75 2.45 4.47
CA ALA A 547 17.04 1.93 4.05
C ALA A 547 16.90 0.66 3.22
N SER A 548 17.97 0.22 2.58
CA SER A 548 18.03 -1.13 2.00
C SER A 548 18.02 -2.20 3.10
N PRO A 549 17.56 -3.43 2.81
CA PRO A 549 17.67 -4.57 3.72
C PRO A 549 19.10 -4.80 4.24
N MET A 550 20.08 -4.59 3.39
CA MET A 550 21.51 -4.67 3.73
C MET A 550 21.90 -3.64 4.81
N LEU A 551 21.42 -2.40 4.67
CA LEU A 551 21.66 -1.35 5.66
C LEU A 551 20.86 -1.56 6.95
N CYS A 552 19.69 -2.20 6.91
CA CYS A 552 18.97 -2.60 8.13
C CYS A 552 19.85 -3.54 8.99
N VAL A 553 20.50 -4.52 8.37
CA VAL A 553 21.45 -5.40 9.06
C VAL A 553 22.65 -4.60 9.60
N ALA A 554 23.24 -3.73 8.77
CA ALA A 554 24.38 -2.92 9.19
C ALA A 554 24.07 -1.98 10.37
N TYR A 555 22.89 -1.34 10.39
CA TYR A 555 22.48 -0.49 11.50
C TYR A 555 22.08 -1.28 12.77
N ALA A 556 21.66 -2.53 12.66
CA ALA A 556 21.49 -3.39 13.82
C ALA A 556 22.84 -3.72 14.49
N LEU A 557 23.89 -3.89 13.69
CA LEU A 557 25.26 -4.09 14.18
C LEU A 557 25.83 -2.81 14.81
N ALA A 558 25.62 -1.67 14.16
CA ALA A 558 26.07 -0.36 14.62
C ALA A 558 25.32 0.10 15.88
N GLY A 559 23.99 -0.06 15.91
CA GLY A 559 23.10 0.26 17.02
C GLY A 559 22.84 1.76 17.21
N SER A 560 23.31 2.66 16.33
CA SER A 560 23.17 4.11 16.49
C SER A 560 23.15 4.84 15.15
N LEU A 561 22.40 5.94 15.07
CA LEU A 561 22.38 6.91 13.97
C LEU A 561 23.53 7.94 14.09
N ASN A 562 24.20 8.01 15.24
CA ASN A 562 25.26 8.98 15.51
C ASN A 562 26.61 8.61 14.89
N ILE A 563 26.72 7.48 14.20
CA ILE A 563 27.95 7.05 13.55
C ILE A 563 27.92 7.30 12.05
N ASN A 564 29.05 7.65 11.47
CA ASN A 564 29.20 7.61 10.02
C ASN A 564 29.52 6.17 9.62
N ILE A 565 28.49 5.40 9.27
CA ILE A 565 28.60 3.97 8.96
C ILE A 565 29.55 3.68 7.77
N THR A 566 29.89 4.70 6.94
CA THR A 566 30.82 4.56 5.82
C THR A 566 32.29 4.61 6.22
N THR A 567 32.60 5.22 7.36
CA THR A 567 33.97 5.45 7.84
C THR A 567 34.25 4.89 9.24
N ASP A 568 33.23 4.82 10.09
CA ASP A 568 33.38 4.42 11.47
C ASP A 568 33.24 2.89 11.62
N SER A 569 33.83 2.35 12.69
CA SER A 569 33.74 0.93 13.00
C SER A 569 32.33 0.54 13.44
N LEU A 570 31.83 -0.60 12.96
CA LEU A 570 30.56 -1.22 13.40
C LEU A 570 30.72 -1.95 14.74
N GLY A 571 31.96 -2.17 15.18
CA GLY A 571 32.31 -2.89 16.39
C GLY A 571 33.65 -3.62 16.24
N ASP A 572 34.09 -4.24 17.31
CA ASP A 572 35.31 -5.03 17.31
C ASP A 572 35.01 -6.48 16.86
N GLY A 573 35.83 -6.98 15.98
CA GLY A 573 35.76 -8.37 15.53
C GLY A 573 36.23 -9.37 16.60
N ALA A 574 36.06 -10.65 16.27
CA ALA A 574 36.51 -11.74 17.15
C ALA A 574 38.03 -11.69 17.46
N ASP A 575 38.83 -11.07 16.60
CA ASP A 575 40.25 -10.84 16.72
C ASP A 575 40.61 -9.56 17.47
N GLY A 576 39.62 -8.78 17.94
CA GLY A 576 39.77 -7.50 18.61
C GLY A 576 40.07 -6.32 17.67
N ASN A 577 40.09 -6.51 16.38
CA ASN A 577 40.27 -5.44 15.41
C ASN A 577 38.93 -4.78 15.03
N PRO A 578 38.90 -3.46 14.76
CA PRO A 578 37.69 -2.80 14.32
C PRO A 578 37.24 -3.31 12.95
N VAL A 579 35.93 -3.57 12.81
CA VAL A 579 35.29 -4.04 11.56
C VAL A 579 34.49 -2.90 10.97
N TYR A 580 34.65 -2.66 9.69
CA TYR A 580 33.99 -1.58 8.94
C TYR A 580 32.96 -2.14 7.96
N LEU A 581 32.03 -1.28 7.50
CA LEU A 581 31.01 -1.66 6.53
C LEU A 581 31.60 -2.33 5.29
N LYS A 582 32.69 -1.79 4.73
CA LYS A 582 33.40 -2.34 3.56
C LYS A 582 33.93 -3.76 3.77
N ASP A 583 34.16 -4.18 5.01
CA ASP A 583 34.72 -5.51 5.34
C ASP A 583 33.63 -6.61 5.31
N ILE A 584 32.35 -6.21 5.33
CA ILE A 584 31.20 -7.10 5.35
C ILE A 584 30.28 -6.93 4.15
N TRP A 585 30.46 -5.88 3.33
CA TRP A 585 29.61 -5.61 2.17
C TRP A 585 29.94 -6.55 1.02
N PRO A 586 28.97 -7.30 0.46
CA PRO A 586 29.20 -8.20 -0.64
C PRO A 586 29.37 -7.43 -1.96
N THR A 587 30.06 -8.03 -2.92
CA THR A 587 30.13 -7.51 -4.28
C THR A 587 28.85 -7.79 -5.03
N ASN A 588 28.52 -6.96 -6.04
CA ASN A 588 27.37 -7.19 -6.91
C ASN A 588 27.44 -8.57 -7.59
N LYS A 589 28.65 -9.03 -7.95
CA LYS A 589 28.85 -10.35 -8.52
C LYS A 589 28.47 -11.48 -7.55
N GLU A 590 28.86 -11.39 -6.28
CA GLU A 590 28.49 -12.40 -5.27
C GLU A 590 26.97 -12.47 -5.07
N ILE A 591 26.30 -11.31 -5.08
CA ILE A 591 24.83 -11.22 -4.99
C ILE A 591 24.21 -11.93 -6.20
N GLN A 592 24.58 -11.52 -7.42
CA GLN A 592 24.04 -12.07 -8.67
C GLN A 592 24.27 -13.58 -8.83
N ASP A 593 25.48 -14.05 -8.53
CA ASP A 593 25.83 -15.48 -8.58
C ASP A 593 24.99 -16.28 -7.57
N THR A 594 24.72 -15.71 -6.40
CA THR A 594 23.88 -16.35 -5.37
C THR A 594 22.41 -16.36 -5.77
N VAL A 595 21.87 -15.23 -6.27
CA VAL A 595 20.49 -15.14 -6.77
C VAL A 595 20.26 -16.12 -7.92
N ALA A 596 21.17 -16.17 -8.90
CA ALA A 596 21.06 -17.08 -10.04
C ALA A 596 21.03 -18.56 -9.64
N ARG A 597 21.69 -18.92 -8.53
CA ARG A 597 21.71 -20.29 -7.99
C ARG A 597 20.46 -20.58 -7.14
N ALA A 598 20.01 -19.63 -6.35
CA ALA A 598 19.03 -19.87 -5.29
C ALA A 598 17.58 -19.62 -5.72
N VAL A 599 17.30 -18.64 -6.61
CA VAL A 599 15.94 -18.29 -7.03
C VAL A 599 15.50 -19.14 -8.22
N LYS A 600 14.46 -19.95 -8.06
CA LYS A 600 14.00 -20.92 -9.06
C LYS A 600 12.50 -20.80 -9.32
N PRO A 601 12.05 -20.97 -10.58
CA PRO A 601 10.63 -20.92 -10.94
C PRO A 601 9.75 -21.91 -10.16
N GLU A 602 10.30 -23.07 -9.79
CA GLU A 602 9.60 -24.10 -9.03
C GLU A 602 9.13 -23.60 -7.66
N MET A 603 9.88 -22.69 -7.02
CA MET A 603 9.51 -22.10 -5.73
C MET A 603 8.21 -21.33 -5.85
N PHE A 604 8.07 -20.51 -6.89
CA PHE A 604 6.83 -19.76 -7.16
C PHE A 604 5.66 -20.70 -7.45
N ARG A 605 5.85 -21.70 -8.32
CA ARG A 605 4.79 -22.68 -8.64
C ARG A 605 4.34 -23.45 -7.41
N ASN A 606 5.28 -23.85 -6.55
CA ASN A 606 4.96 -24.60 -5.34
C ASN A 606 4.19 -23.75 -4.33
N ARG A 607 4.59 -22.48 -4.13
CA ARG A 607 3.95 -21.60 -3.16
C ARG A 607 2.59 -21.09 -3.60
N TYR A 608 2.43 -20.82 -4.88
CA TYR A 608 1.18 -20.28 -5.42
C TYR A 608 0.24 -21.33 -6.01
N GLY A 609 0.70 -22.57 -6.25
CA GLY A 609 -0.14 -23.64 -6.79
C GLY A 609 -1.38 -23.96 -5.97
N ASN A 610 -1.29 -23.83 -4.64
CA ASN A 610 -2.36 -24.07 -3.67
C ASN A 610 -2.64 -22.82 -2.81
N VAL A 611 -2.55 -21.64 -3.39
CA VAL A 611 -2.63 -20.36 -2.65
C VAL A 611 -3.92 -20.20 -1.84
N SER A 612 -5.01 -20.86 -2.22
CA SER A 612 -6.31 -20.79 -1.52
C SER A 612 -6.43 -21.70 -0.30
N GLU A 613 -5.54 -22.66 -0.13
CA GLU A 613 -5.61 -23.61 1.01
C GLU A 613 -5.22 -22.95 2.32
N GLY A 614 -4.21 -22.09 2.30
CA GLY A 614 -3.72 -21.38 3.48
C GLY A 614 -3.10 -22.28 4.55
N PRO A 615 -2.78 -21.72 5.74
CA PRO A 615 -2.29 -22.48 6.88
C PRO A 615 -3.39 -23.36 7.52
N ALA A 616 -2.97 -24.30 8.38
CA ALA A 616 -3.88 -25.26 9.01
C ALA A 616 -4.99 -24.58 9.82
N GLU A 617 -4.67 -23.48 10.49
CA GLU A 617 -5.62 -22.66 11.26
C GLU A 617 -6.72 -22.10 10.34
N TRP A 618 -6.38 -21.62 9.16
CA TRP A 618 -7.34 -21.16 8.15
C TRP A 618 -8.18 -22.32 7.61
N ALA A 619 -7.56 -23.44 7.26
CA ALA A 619 -8.24 -24.59 6.66
C ALA A 619 -9.29 -25.23 7.60
N THR A 620 -9.01 -25.23 8.92
CA THR A 620 -9.89 -25.81 9.95
C THR A 620 -10.94 -24.85 10.50
N MET A 621 -10.87 -23.55 10.17
CA MET A 621 -11.81 -22.53 10.61
C MET A 621 -13.21 -22.78 10.02
N GLY A 622 -14.26 -22.59 10.82
CA GLY A 622 -15.65 -22.68 10.37
C GLY A 622 -15.95 -21.69 9.22
N THR A 623 -16.75 -22.12 8.27
CA THR A 623 -17.27 -21.24 7.21
C THR A 623 -18.77 -21.09 7.44
N PRO A 624 -19.28 -19.90 7.77
CA PRO A 624 -20.72 -19.67 7.86
C PRO A 624 -21.41 -19.93 6.52
N ASP A 625 -22.56 -20.55 6.54
CA ASP A 625 -23.37 -20.83 5.35
C ASP A 625 -24.36 -19.68 5.08
N GLY A 626 -24.83 -19.58 3.85
CA GLY A 626 -25.92 -18.67 3.44
C GLY A 626 -25.51 -17.58 2.48
N ASN A 627 -26.52 -17.04 1.79
CA ASN A 627 -26.35 -15.96 0.82
C ASN A 627 -26.31 -14.58 1.47
N THR A 628 -26.79 -14.46 2.71
CA THR A 628 -26.70 -13.29 3.60
C THR A 628 -25.87 -13.65 4.80
N TYR A 629 -25.18 -12.67 5.38
CA TYR A 629 -24.37 -12.89 6.56
C TYR A 629 -25.25 -12.93 7.81
N ASP A 630 -24.96 -13.86 8.72
CA ASP A 630 -25.62 -13.95 10.01
C ASP A 630 -24.98 -12.96 11.01
N TRP A 631 -25.46 -11.73 11.03
CA TRP A 631 -24.93 -10.64 11.82
C TRP A 631 -25.08 -10.89 13.33
N GLN A 632 -23.96 -10.93 14.03
CA GLN A 632 -23.95 -11.14 15.48
C GLN A 632 -23.93 -9.80 16.23
N GLU A 633 -24.94 -9.54 17.05
CA GLU A 633 -25.00 -8.30 17.85
C GLU A 633 -23.84 -8.17 18.86
N SER A 634 -23.34 -9.31 19.35
CA SER A 634 -22.19 -9.37 20.26
C SER A 634 -20.86 -9.10 19.60
N SER A 635 -20.77 -9.20 18.27
CA SER A 635 -19.51 -8.98 17.56
C SER A 635 -18.96 -7.58 17.80
N THR A 636 -17.64 -7.50 18.02
CA THR A 636 -16.91 -6.23 18.15
C THR A 636 -15.99 -5.97 16.96
N TYR A 637 -15.99 -6.86 15.94
CA TYR A 637 -15.21 -6.74 14.70
C TYR A 637 -16.07 -6.52 13.46
N VAL A 638 -17.23 -7.16 13.35
CA VAL A 638 -18.09 -7.11 12.16
C VAL A 638 -19.51 -6.81 12.57
N LYS A 639 -20.05 -5.68 12.13
CA LYS A 639 -21.43 -5.25 12.42
C LYS A 639 -22.13 -4.74 11.18
N LEU A 640 -23.44 -5.00 11.11
CA LEU A 640 -24.29 -4.42 10.07
C LEU A 640 -24.26 -2.88 10.19
N PRO A 641 -23.72 -2.17 9.19
CA PRO A 641 -23.72 -0.71 9.21
C PRO A 641 -25.11 -0.15 8.94
N ASN A 642 -25.38 1.04 9.49
CA ASN A 642 -26.67 1.70 9.38
C ASN A 642 -26.79 2.66 8.18
N PHE A 643 -25.89 2.56 7.19
CA PHE A 643 -25.92 3.44 6.01
C PHE A 643 -27.18 3.31 5.17
N PHE A 644 -27.82 2.14 5.19
CA PHE A 644 -29.00 1.81 4.40
C PHE A 644 -30.30 1.93 5.19
N ASP A 645 -30.26 2.35 6.45
CA ASP A 645 -31.45 2.50 7.27
C ASP A 645 -32.40 3.54 6.68
N GLY A 646 -33.65 3.14 6.46
CA GLY A 646 -34.66 4.01 5.86
C GLY A 646 -34.50 4.32 4.38
N MET A 647 -33.57 3.62 3.69
CA MET A 647 -33.37 3.76 2.25
C MET A 647 -34.65 3.47 1.47
N GLN A 648 -34.98 4.33 0.52
CA GLN A 648 -36.14 4.21 -0.35
C GLN A 648 -35.71 3.79 -1.76
N SER A 649 -36.65 3.22 -2.55
CA SER A 649 -36.40 2.88 -3.96
C SER A 649 -36.13 4.09 -4.85
N GLU A 650 -36.66 5.25 -4.47
CA GLU A 650 -36.41 6.51 -5.16
C GLU A 650 -35.53 7.43 -4.30
N PRO A 651 -34.52 8.10 -4.90
CA PRO A 651 -33.68 9.04 -4.19
C PRO A 651 -34.47 10.22 -3.62
N ALA A 652 -34.17 10.59 -2.38
CA ALA A 652 -34.76 11.80 -1.81
C ALA A 652 -34.23 13.05 -2.53
N PRO A 653 -35.05 14.13 -2.67
CA PRO A 653 -34.59 15.37 -3.28
C PRO A 653 -33.48 16.01 -2.43
N ILE A 654 -32.51 16.64 -3.10
CA ILE A 654 -31.46 17.42 -2.45
C ILE A 654 -32.11 18.56 -1.65
N LYS A 655 -31.66 18.73 -0.43
CA LYS A 655 -32.13 19.78 0.49
C LYS A 655 -31.00 20.71 0.89
N ASP A 656 -31.33 21.99 1.11
CA ASP A 656 -30.41 22.95 1.67
C ASP A 656 -29.95 22.55 3.08
N ILE A 657 -28.72 22.85 3.42
CA ILE A 657 -28.17 22.67 4.77
C ILE A 657 -28.43 23.95 5.56
N ASN A 658 -29.33 23.89 6.51
CA ASN A 658 -29.75 25.03 7.31
C ASN A 658 -29.42 24.83 8.79
N GLY A 659 -28.96 25.87 9.47
CA GLY A 659 -28.71 25.88 10.89
C GLY A 659 -27.53 25.02 11.36
N ALA A 660 -26.62 24.68 10.46
CA ALA A 660 -25.46 23.86 10.78
C ALA A 660 -24.56 24.49 11.85
N ARG A 661 -23.91 23.65 12.64
CA ARG A 661 -22.89 24.03 13.62
C ARG A 661 -21.52 23.55 13.19
N VAL A 662 -20.50 24.30 13.54
CA VAL A 662 -19.10 23.93 13.32
C VAL A 662 -18.71 22.89 14.36
N LEU A 663 -18.27 21.73 13.89
CA LEU A 663 -17.75 20.66 14.76
C LEU A 663 -16.25 20.80 14.96
N LEU A 664 -15.51 21.16 13.90
CA LEU A 664 -14.06 21.26 13.89
C LEU A 664 -13.59 22.41 13.00
N VAL A 665 -12.52 23.08 13.43
CA VAL A 665 -11.73 24.02 12.61
C VAL A 665 -10.30 23.50 12.59
N LEU A 666 -9.84 23.02 11.44
CA LEU A 666 -8.57 22.32 11.26
C LEU A 666 -7.66 23.15 10.33
N GLY A 667 -6.34 22.96 10.47
CA GLY A 667 -5.35 23.60 9.62
C GLY A 667 -5.09 22.86 8.30
N ASP A 668 -3.91 23.13 7.71
CA ASP A 668 -3.44 22.51 6.48
C ASP A 668 -3.00 21.04 6.70
N SER A 669 -2.97 20.29 5.59
CA SER A 669 -2.42 18.93 5.51
C SER A 669 -3.04 17.94 6.51
N VAL A 670 -4.34 18.05 6.74
CA VAL A 670 -5.09 17.08 7.55
C VAL A 670 -5.18 15.78 6.78
N THR A 671 -4.53 14.74 7.29
CA THR A 671 -4.46 13.44 6.62
C THR A 671 -5.70 12.59 6.91
N THR A 672 -5.91 11.54 6.09
CA THR A 672 -6.92 10.51 6.36
C THR A 672 -6.64 9.77 7.68
N ASP A 673 -5.38 9.72 8.15
CA ASP A 673 -5.02 9.19 9.48
C ASP A 673 -5.51 10.09 10.62
N HIS A 674 -5.55 11.40 10.43
CA HIS A 674 -6.14 12.33 11.40
C HIS A 674 -7.65 12.16 11.49
N ILE A 675 -8.31 11.92 10.35
CA ILE A 675 -9.78 11.80 10.29
C ILE A 675 -10.22 10.42 10.76
N SER A 676 -9.57 9.36 10.29
CA SER A 676 -9.89 7.97 10.64
C SER A 676 -8.61 7.19 10.98
N PRO A 677 -8.25 7.10 12.26
CA PRO A 677 -7.03 6.44 12.69
C PRO A 677 -7.05 4.94 12.40
N ALA A 678 -5.86 4.35 12.23
CA ALA A 678 -5.67 2.91 12.04
C ALA A 678 -4.96 2.24 13.22
N GLY A 679 -4.27 3.02 14.05
CA GLY A 679 -3.45 2.54 15.15
C GLY A 679 -4.23 2.00 16.34
N GLY A 680 -3.52 1.78 17.46
CA GLY A 680 -4.10 1.26 18.70
C GLY A 680 -5.22 2.14 19.26
N ILE A 681 -6.17 1.51 19.92
CA ILE A 681 -7.32 2.17 20.55
C ILE A 681 -6.94 2.51 21.99
N ALA A 682 -6.96 3.81 22.35
CA ALA A 682 -6.68 4.24 23.70
C ALA A 682 -7.82 3.82 24.65
N ARG A 683 -7.46 3.40 25.87
CA ARG A 683 -8.43 2.97 26.88
C ARG A 683 -9.43 4.06 27.25
N THR A 684 -9.00 5.30 27.24
CA THR A 684 -9.80 6.49 27.64
C THR A 684 -10.51 7.17 26.47
N ALA A 685 -10.43 6.59 25.29
CA ALA A 685 -11.13 7.10 24.11
C ALA A 685 -12.57 6.54 24.05
N PRO A 686 -13.52 7.24 23.40
CA PRO A 686 -14.90 6.73 23.26
C PRO A 686 -15.01 5.32 22.68
N ALA A 687 -14.07 4.94 21.77
CA ALA A 687 -13.99 3.58 21.25
C ALA A 687 -13.49 2.58 22.30
N GLY A 688 -12.59 3.01 23.19
CA GLY A 688 -12.11 2.19 24.31
C GLY A 688 -13.24 1.91 25.32
N ASP A 689 -14.01 2.92 25.68
CA ASP A 689 -15.17 2.78 26.56
C ASP A 689 -16.22 1.81 25.97
N TYR A 690 -16.51 1.93 24.67
CA TYR A 690 -17.39 1.02 23.94
C TYR A 690 -16.91 -0.45 24.03
N LEU A 691 -15.63 -0.70 23.92
CA LEU A 691 -15.05 -2.05 24.02
C LEU A 691 -15.08 -2.57 25.46
N LEU A 692 -14.77 -1.72 26.45
CA LEU A 692 -14.85 -2.07 27.88
C LEU A 692 -16.27 -2.44 28.30
N GLU A 693 -17.30 -1.69 27.86
CA GLU A 693 -18.71 -1.99 28.08
C GLU A 693 -19.09 -3.38 27.54
N ARG A 694 -18.41 -3.87 26.50
CA ARG A 694 -18.57 -5.21 25.93
C ARG A 694 -17.61 -6.25 26.51
N GLN A 695 -16.98 -5.93 27.64
CA GLN A 695 -16.08 -6.83 28.38
C GLN A 695 -14.81 -7.24 27.58
N ILE A 696 -14.42 -6.44 26.58
CA ILE A 696 -13.13 -6.60 25.88
C ILE A 696 -12.05 -5.96 26.76
N ARG A 697 -10.99 -6.71 27.04
CA ARG A 697 -9.88 -6.21 27.85
C ARG A 697 -8.99 -5.26 27.03
N PRO A 698 -8.29 -4.31 27.66
CA PRO A 698 -7.42 -3.37 26.92
C PRO A 698 -6.32 -4.03 26.07
N ASP A 699 -5.80 -5.18 26.50
CA ASP A 699 -4.81 -5.98 25.77
C ASP A 699 -5.44 -6.70 24.55
N GLU A 700 -6.77 -6.80 24.49
CA GLU A 700 -7.55 -7.38 23.38
C GLU A 700 -8.17 -6.31 22.46
N PHE A 701 -7.95 -5.02 22.71
CA PHE A 701 -8.54 -3.96 21.90
C PHE A 701 -8.13 -4.04 20.44
N ASN A 702 -6.94 -4.54 20.15
CA ASN A 702 -6.36 -4.54 18.83
C ASN A 702 -6.25 -3.08 18.29
N SER A 703 -6.50 -2.85 17.02
CA SER A 703 -6.40 -1.53 16.40
C SER A 703 -7.70 -1.10 15.74
N TYR A 704 -7.86 0.19 15.50
CA TYR A 704 -8.92 0.73 14.65
C TYR A 704 -8.93 0.07 13.27
N GLY A 705 -7.73 -0.19 12.69
CA GLY A 705 -7.59 -0.89 11.42
C GLY A 705 -8.24 -2.26 11.42
N ALA A 706 -7.98 -3.06 12.44
CA ALA A 706 -8.55 -4.40 12.58
C ALA A 706 -10.07 -4.41 12.83
N ARG A 707 -10.62 -3.32 13.35
CA ARG A 707 -12.06 -3.19 13.69
C ARG A 707 -12.86 -2.34 12.68
N ARG A 708 -12.32 -2.06 11.52
CA ARG A 708 -13.01 -1.28 10.46
C ARG A 708 -14.33 -1.88 9.98
N GLY A 709 -14.55 -3.18 10.17
CA GLY A 709 -15.85 -3.82 9.93
C GLY A 709 -16.91 -3.51 10.98
N ASN A 710 -16.58 -2.77 12.04
CA ASN A 710 -17.52 -2.35 13.09
C ASN A 710 -17.70 -0.84 13.06
N PHE A 711 -18.80 -0.40 12.48
CA PHE A 711 -19.13 1.03 12.33
C PHE A 711 -19.20 1.76 13.67
N GLU A 712 -19.59 1.11 14.76
CA GLU A 712 -19.69 1.72 16.08
C GLU A 712 -18.31 2.12 16.64
N VAL A 713 -17.30 1.25 16.48
CA VAL A 713 -15.92 1.56 16.85
C VAL A 713 -15.39 2.69 15.97
N MET A 714 -15.63 2.60 14.65
CA MET A 714 -15.09 3.57 13.70
C MET A 714 -15.70 4.95 13.82
N THR A 715 -17.00 5.06 14.11
CA THR A 715 -17.66 6.35 14.37
C THR A 715 -17.05 7.03 15.60
N ARG A 716 -16.80 6.26 16.67
CA ARG A 716 -16.14 6.75 17.91
C ARG A 716 -14.68 7.11 17.70
N GLY A 717 -14.02 6.47 16.74
CA GLY A 717 -12.63 6.73 16.35
C GLY A 717 -12.48 7.90 15.37
N THR A 718 -13.55 8.38 14.78
CA THR A 718 -13.49 9.47 13.80
C THR A 718 -13.02 10.76 14.48
N PHE A 719 -11.97 11.36 13.94
CA PHE A 719 -11.23 12.49 14.50
C PHE A 719 -10.58 12.22 15.89
N ALA A 720 -10.45 10.98 16.30
CA ALA A 720 -9.82 10.62 17.58
C ALA A 720 -8.30 10.44 17.52
N ASN A 721 -7.65 10.88 16.42
CA ASN A 721 -6.18 10.82 16.31
C ASN A 721 -5.54 11.74 17.37
N ILE A 722 -4.54 11.21 18.09
CA ILE A 722 -3.86 11.90 19.19
C ILE A 722 -3.06 13.15 18.76
N ARG A 723 -2.82 13.33 17.46
CA ARG A 723 -2.07 14.46 16.90
C ARG A 723 -2.96 15.50 16.22
N ILE A 724 -4.26 15.28 16.16
CA ILE A 724 -5.18 16.26 15.57
C ILE A 724 -5.22 17.52 16.45
N ARG A 725 -5.24 18.68 15.80
CA ARG A 725 -5.35 19.98 16.47
C ARG A 725 -6.58 20.69 15.95
N ASN A 726 -7.49 20.99 16.85
CA ASN A 726 -8.71 21.71 16.57
C ASN A 726 -8.60 23.14 17.12
N GLU A 727 -8.67 24.14 16.25
CA GLU A 727 -8.57 25.56 16.65
C GLU A 727 -9.73 26.03 17.54
N MET A 728 -10.82 25.27 17.63
CA MET A 728 -11.92 25.55 18.59
C MET A 728 -11.49 25.30 20.04
N VAL A 729 -10.44 24.48 20.27
CA VAL A 729 -9.85 24.14 21.58
C VAL A 729 -8.35 24.38 21.58
N PRO A 730 -7.87 25.62 21.50
CA PRO A 730 -6.46 25.95 21.33
C PRO A 730 -5.60 25.37 22.45
N GLY A 731 -4.48 24.73 22.06
CA GLY A 731 -3.53 24.12 23.00
C GLY A 731 -3.89 22.69 23.43
N VAL A 732 -5.01 22.14 22.97
CA VAL A 732 -5.40 20.74 23.18
C VAL A 732 -5.05 19.93 21.93
N GLU A 733 -4.32 18.82 22.09
CA GLU A 733 -4.10 17.83 21.03
C GLU A 733 -5.05 16.64 21.23
N GLY A 734 -5.51 16.03 20.15
CA GLY A 734 -6.41 14.88 20.16
C GLY A 734 -7.83 15.23 19.77
N GLY A 735 -8.70 14.23 19.82
CA GLY A 735 -10.09 14.29 19.32
C GLY A 735 -11.06 15.07 20.20
N PHE A 736 -10.77 16.31 20.50
CA PHE A 736 -11.60 17.19 21.33
C PHE A 736 -12.16 18.37 20.54
N THR A 737 -13.32 18.83 20.98
CA THR A 737 -13.98 20.00 20.43
C THR A 737 -14.81 20.74 21.51
N LYS A 738 -15.45 21.83 21.11
CA LYS A 738 -16.36 22.61 21.91
C LYS A 738 -17.79 22.45 21.41
N HIS A 739 -18.67 22.02 22.26
CA HIS A 739 -20.11 22.03 21.96
C HIS A 739 -20.66 23.47 22.06
N LEU A 740 -21.41 23.89 21.08
CA LEU A 740 -21.97 25.24 21.01
C LEU A 740 -23.52 25.18 21.08
N PRO A 741 -24.21 26.08 21.83
CA PRO A 741 -23.71 27.34 22.37
C PRO A 741 -23.13 27.28 23.80
N ASP A 742 -23.23 26.13 24.49
CA ASP A 742 -22.88 26.05 25.92
C ASP A 742 -21.34 26.19 26.17
N GLY A 743 -20.51 25.93 25.17
CA GLY A 743 -19.03 26.04 25.22
C GLY A 743 -18.35 24.92 25.99
N GLU A 744 -19.05 23.81 26.25
CA GLU A 744 -18.49 22.64 26.96
C GLU A 744 -17.47 21.92 26.10
N GLU A 745 -16.27 21.67 26.65
CA GLU A 745 -15.24 20.88 25.99
C GLU A 745 -15.47 19.40 26.21
N MET A 746 -15.48 18.62 25.11
CA MET A 746 -15.71 17.18 25.14
C MET A 746 -15.07 16.49 23.91
N SER A 747 -15.16 15.17 23.84
CA SER A 747 -14.72 14.45 22.64
C SER A 747 -15.59 14.85 21.43
N VAL A 748 -14.99 14.75 20.24
CA VAL A 748 -15.69 15.02 18.97
C VAL A 748 -16.92 14.11 18.84
N TYR A 749 -16.80 12.84 19.26
CA TYR A 749 -17.91 11.88 19.25
C TYR A 749 -19.07 12.34 20.16
N GLU A 750 -18.80 12.68 21.41
CA GLU A 750 -19.84 13.10 22.36
C GLU A 750 -20.56 14.39 21.90
N ALA A 751 -19.80 15.37 21.42
CA ALA A 751 -20.37 16.60 20.87
C ALA A 751 -21.28 16.29 19.67
N SER A 752 -20.81 15.43 18.76
CA SER A 752 -21.60 14.98 17.60
C SER A 752 -22.92 14.32 18.02
N MET A 753 -22.89 13.43 19.03
CA MET A 753 -24.10 12.76 19.53
C MET A 753 -25.09 13.75 20.14
N LYS A 754 -24.63 14.78 20.87
CA LYS A 754 -25.49 15.86 21.38
C LYS A 754 -26.18 16.61 20.24
N TYR A 755 -25.43 17.05 19.23
CA TYR A 755 -25.96 17.76 18.06
C TYR A 755 -26.97 16.92 17.28
N GLN A 756 -26.71 15.62 17.10
CA GLN A 756 -27.61 14.73 16.39
C GLN A 756 -28.93 14.51 17.16
N ALA A 757 -28.87 14.43 18.51
CA ALA A 757 -30.07 14.35 19.35
C ALA A 757 -30.95 15.59 19.18
N ASP A 758 -30.37 16.75 18.92
CA ASP A 758 -31.06 18.00 18.66
C ASP A 758 -31.43 18.20 17.18
N GLY A 759 -31.10 17.27 16.31
CA GLY A 759 -31.34 17.33 14.84
C GLY A 759 -30.51 18.40 14.13
N ILE A 760 -29.37 18.78 14.67
CA ILE A 760 -28.51 19.85 14.14
C ILE A 760 -27.47 19.27 13.17
N PRO A 761 -27.44 19.70 11.90
CA PRO A 761 -26.39 19.28 10.95
C PRO A 761 -25.04 19.93 11.31
N LEU A 762 -23.96 19.24 10.95
CA LEU A 762 -22.60 19.64 11.30
C LEU A 762 -21.77 19.97 10.05
N VAL A 763 -20.77 20.85 10.23
CA VAL A 763 -19.79 21.20 9.22
C VAL A 763 -18.38 21.18 9.81
N VAL A 764 -17.38 20.92 8.95
CA VAL A 764 -15.95 20.96 9.29
C VAL A 764 -15.27 21.97 8.40
N PHE A 765 -14.40 22.78 8.99
CA PHE A 765 -13.48 23.66 8.25
C PHE A 765 -12.06 23.08 8.26
N GLY A 766 -11.35 23.21 7.15
CA GLY A 766 -9.95 22.81 7.01
C GLY A 766 -9.17 23.72 6.07
N GLY A 767 -7.87 23.56 6.06
CA GLY A 767 -6.97 24.30 5.17
C GLY A 767 -6.71 23.56 3.86
N LYS A 768 -5.46 23.62 3.40
CA LYS A 768 -5.00 23.01 2.15
C LYS A 768 -4.77 21.50 2.32
N GLU A 769 -4.89 20.76 1.20
CA GLU A 769 -4.59 19.33 1.11
C GLU A 769 -5.39 18.47 2.11
N TYR A 770 -6.66 18.81 2.33
CA TYR A 770 -7.52 18.08 3.26
C TYR A 770 -7.79 16.65 2.75
N GLY A 771 -7.51 15.67 3.61
CA GLY A 771 -7.70 14.25 3.31
C GLY A 771 -6.52 13.58 2.58
N MET A 772 -5.33 14.18 2.63
CA MET A 772 -4.13 13.57 2.05
C MET A 772 -3.74 12.27 2.77
N GLY A 773 -2.99 11.40 2.09
CA GLY A 773 -2.47 10.15 2.66
C GLY A 773 -3.14 8.92 2.09
N SER A 774 -3.30 7.87 2.93
CA SER A 774 -3.89 6.60 2.51
C SER A 774 -5.36 6.77 2.13
N SER A 775 -5.79 6.07 1.07
CA SER A 775 -7.18 6.04 0.65
C SER A 775 -8.04 5.32 1.70
N ARG A 776 -8.76 6.06 2.52
CA ARG A 776 -9.63 5.52 3.57
C ARG A 776 -11.05 5.99 3.39
N ASP A 777 -11.94 5.05 3.08
CA ASP A 777 -13.38 5.28 3.02
C ASP A 777 -13.97 5.74 4.36
N TRP A 778 -13.47 5.20 5.49
CA TRP A 778 -13.86 5.62 6.82
C TRP A 778 -13.56 7.09 7.14
N ALA A 779 -12.64 7.73 6.41
CA ALA A 779 -12.46 9.17 6.49
C ALA A 779 -13.65 9.97 5.91
N ALA A 780 -14.58 9.31 5.21
CA ALA A 780 -15.85 9.89 4.77
C ALA A 780 -17.05 9.22 5.48
N LYS A 781 -17.04 7.89 5.65
CA LYS A 781 -18.09 7.15 6.37
C LYS A 781 -18.24 7.64 7.82
N GLY A 782 -17.13 7.78 8.54
CA GLY A 782 -17.12 8.29 9.90
C GLY A 782 -17.72 9.68 10.05
N PRO A 783 -17.25 10.70 9.32
CA PRO A 783 -17.87 12.02 9.29
C PRO A 783 -19.36 12.00 8.95
N CYS A 784 -19.81 11.17 7.99
CA CYS A 784 -21.22 11.00 7.68
C CYS A 784 -22.01 10.53 8.89
N LEU A 785 -21.51 9.52 9.62
CA LEU A 785 -22.13 8.98 10.82
C LEU A 785 -22.09 9.94 12.01
N LEU A 786 -21.12 10.85 12.05
CA LEU A 786 -21.09 11.95 13.01
C LEU A 786 -22.09 13.09 12.66
N GLY A 787 -22.83 12.99 11.55
CA GLY A 787 -23.80 14.01 11.16
C GLY A 787 -23.21 15.20 10.41
N ILE A 788 -21.95 15.10 9.94
CA ILE A 788 -21.33 16.12 9.10
C ILE A 788 -21.99 16.09 7.72
N ARG A 789 -22.37 17.26 7.21
CA ARG A 789 -23.04 17.44 5.92
C ARG A 789 -22.19 18.19 4.90
N ALA A 790 -21.21 18.96 5.35
CA ALA A 790 -20.27 19.63 4.47
C ALA A 790 -18.87 19.71 5.09
N ALA A 791 -17.87 19.67 4.25
CA ALA A 791 -16.48 19.96 4.56
C ALA A 791 -16.05 21.19 3.73
N ILE A 792 -15.70 22.28 4.41
CA ILE A 792 -15.35 23.57 3.77
C ILE A 792 -13.85 23.77 3.95
N VAL A 793 -13.08 23.63 2.89
CA VAL A 793 -11.61 23.63 2.95
C VAL A 793 -11.00 24.45 1.82
N GLU A 794 -9.73 24.82 1.95
CA GLU A 794 -9.03 25.55 0.87
C GLU A 794 -8.74 24.67 -0.34
N SER A 795 -8.35 23.40 -0.11
CA SER A 795 -8.20 22.39 -1.17
C SER A 795 -8.34 20.97 -0.62
N PHE A 796 -8.85 20.10 -1.48
CA PHE A 796 -9.00 18.66 -1.19
C PHE A 796 -7.95 17.81 -1.88
N GLU A 797 -7.60 16.71 -1.25
CA GLU A 797 -7.04 15.57 -1.95
C GLU A 797 -8.14 14.88 -2.76
N ARG A 798 -7.82 14.48 -4.02
CA ARG A 798 -8.80 14.00 -5.01
C ARG A 798 -9.66 12.83 -4.50
N ILE A 799 -9.01 11.79 -3.99
CA ILE A 799 -9.68 10.55 -3.55
C ILE A 799 -10.62 10.85 -2.38
N HIS A 800 -10.17 11.66 -1.44
CA HIS A 800 -10.98 12.02 -0.28
C HIS A 800 -12.22 12.84 -0.67
N ARG A 801 -12.07 13.78 -1.61
CA ARG A 801 -13.20 14.54 -2.16
C ARG A 801 -14.25 13.61 -2.78
N SER A 802 -13.82 12.63 -3.59
CA SER A 802 -14.71 11.64 -4.19
C SER A 802 -15.43 10.79 -3.13
N ASN A 803 -14.71 10.36 -2.09
CA ASN A 803 -15.29 9.60 -0.98
C ASN A 803 -16.34 10.42 -0.20
N LEU A 804 -16.11 11.72 0.05
CA LEU A 804 -17.09 12.59 0.69
C LEU A 804 -18.37 12.66 -0.12
N ILE A 805 -18.27 12.87 -1.44
CA ILE A 805 -19.42 12.88 -2.35
C ILE A 805 -20.16 11.55 -2.30
N GLY A 806 -19.44 10.42 -2.36
CA GLY A 806 -19.99 9.08 -2.27
C GLY A 806 -20.80 8.83 -1.00
N MET A 807 -20.44 9.50 0.11
CA MET A 807 -21.14 9.42 1.39
C MET A 807 -22.18 10.56 1.58
N GLY A 808 -22.46 11.37 0.56
CA GLY A 808 -23.43 12.46 0.64
C GLY A 808 -22.98 13.64 1.48
N ILE A 809 -21.69 13.83 1.67
CA ILE A 809 -21.09 15.02 2.30
C ILE A 809 -20.67 15.98 1.20
N MET A 810 -21.13 17.22 1.25
CA MET A 810 -20.76 18.27 0.30
C MET A 810 -19.32 18.74 0.57
N PRO A 811 -18.40 18.51 -0.39
CA PRO A 811 -17.02 18.98 -0.25
C PRO A 811 -16.88 20.43 -0.72
#